data_7286134bd6511a150724281d0c984527
#
_entry.id   7286134bd6511a150724281d0c984527
#
_cell.length_a   1.000
_cell.length_b   1.000
_cell.length_c   1.000
_cell.angle_alpha   90.00
_cell.angle_beta   90.00
_cell.angle_gamma   90.00
#
_symmetry.space_group_name_H-M   'P 1'
#
loop_
_entity.id
_entity.type
_entity.pdbx_description
1 polymer ?
#
loop_
_entity_poly.entity_id
_entity_poly.type
_entity_poly.pdbx_seq_one_letter_code
_entity_poly.pdbx_strand_id
1 'polypeptide(L)'
;MQSFKAGRLLGAAFLSKGILSMDISRYMIPVEQLINCSEQCFAHLSEDGTQKETLKEHTQRSQKYWLLIAKNKCIDEIMERFEAEYFDNLTQDCRDIFKEMTVNIVTMHDLGKVNPAFQKKKMDNVWNKNMTPDNNIGSKHSIVSSIFFLDYYLDCIKRMIDEEKITKAESENIKDFAYMYSYIISRHHGGLTELEKYLDELSGKSNDSDNLGKRAYDWYTESGINAVLSYDRYSENVSKLRRTYKEMNKRLTSDRDRKSVILYAWIRLLYSMLVAADYYATSEYMTGWEQNTFGNINNIDEIISEYEKGSIPKSIRAYEKSSYPIADEAFECIDRSTDINGMKGINILRTEMFLDSENILMNNTDKNIFYLEAPTGSGKSNMAMNLSFKLMKSSQDINKIFYIYPFNTLVEQNMNSLANVFGNNESVMSQIAVVNSITPYKDMSDDELDKNYQRILLDRQFMNYPIVLSTHVMLFNTMFGDRKEDAFGFHQLCNSVIVLDEIQSYDNRIWGKMITFLKGFAELLNIKIIIMSATLPNLELLTDNTAGTEKLITDRDKYFRHNMFAKRVEVDYSLLDEDITIEELAQCIVDNDENASKKVLIEFIKKKSAEDFYRLLQDMTDRQILLMTGDSSIQERKDMIDNISSMSDVVLVATQVIEAGVDIDMDIGYKNISRLDSEEQFMGRINRSGKKTGKVYFYNLDKAKNIYRNDARVDTDKTLENSDIREYLNTKDFFKYYENVILPVLLKSQEKITDDNIKHFFKVEVGKLNYPYVCEKMKLIEDGRKLISVYFARSIQAGNAVIDGADVWNEYKELIENPDLSYSERTVRIHDVRSRMNMFIYQFKENIKSNIEWNEQIGDIYYIEDGEDYFDDNGVLKKEMIVIADELFI
;
A
#
# COMPACT_ATOMS: atom_id res chain seq x y z
N MET A 1 -24.50 0.98 35.46
CA MET A 1 -24.69 -0.36 34.89
C MET A 1 -25.96 -0.56 34.05
N GLN A 2 -26.82 0.42 33.90
CA GLN A 2 -28.03 0.33 33.04
C GLN A 2 -27.94 1.12 31.72
N SER A 3 -26.96 1.99 31.54
CA SER A 3 -26.73 2.74 30.29
C SER A 3 -25.89 2.00 29.25
N PHE A 4 -25.17 0.92 29.64
CA PHE A 4 -24.35 0.12 28.74
C PHE A 4 -25.09 -0.97 27.95
N LYS A 5 -26.38 -1.22 28.29
CA LYS A 5 -27.17 -2.23 27.56
C LYS A 5 -27.97 -1.67 26.38
N ALA A 6 -28.17 -0.36 26.32
CA ALA A 6 -28.96 0.26 25.24
C ALA A 6 -28.14 0.37 23.92
N GLY A 7 -26.82 0.57 23.99
CA GLY A 7 -25.98 0.65 22.81
C GLY A 7 -25.76 -0.68 22.08
N ARG A 8 -25.86 -1.82 22.79
CA ARG A 8 -25.71 -3.16 22.19
C ARG A 8 -26.96 -3.68 21.48
N LEU A 9 -28.14 -3.13 21.80
CA LEU A 9 -29.41 -3.54 21.14
C LEU A 9 -29.68 -2.73 19.86
N LEU A 10 -29.05 -1.58 19.66
CA LEU A 10 -29.16 -0.82 18.42
C LEU A 10 -28.25 -1.37 17.31
N GLY A 11 -27.06 -1.89 17.65
CA GLY A 11 -26.15 -2.51 16.67
C GLY A 11 -26.64 -3.86 16.12
N ALA A 12 -27.45 -4.62 16.88
CA ALA A 12 -27.97 -5.93 16.46
C ALA A 12 -29.31 -5.84 15.69
N ALA A 13 -30.00 -4.70 15.76
CA ALA A 13 -31.27 -4.49 15.06
C ALA A 13 -31.11 -3.94 13.63
N PHE A 14 -29.90 -3.50 13.25
CA PHE A 14 -29.60 -3.01 11.89
C PHE A 14 -29.30 -4.12 10.88
N LEU A 15 -29.07 -5.35 11.33
CA LEU A 15 -28.64 -6.47 10.47
C LEU A 15 -29.78 -7.28 9.82
N SER A 16 -31.04 -6.85 9.90
CA SER A 16 -32.14 -7.67 9.35
C SER A 16 -33.25 -6.90 8.62
N LYS A 17 -33.02 -5.69 8.18
CA LYS A 17 -33.97 -5.01 7.25
C LYS A 17 -33.17 -4.61 6.01
N GLY A 18 -33.61 -5.13 4.85
CA GLY A 18 -33.20 -4.61 3.54
C GLY A 18 -33.51 -3.10 3.49
N ILE A 19 -32.56 -2.29 3.88
CA ILE A 19 -32.61 -0.83 3.78
C ILE A 19 -32.47 -0.57 2.29
N LEU A 20 -33.52 0.04 1.72
CA LEU A 20 -33.46 0.66 0.39
C LEU A 20 -32.23 1.60 0.42
N SER A 21 -31.19 1.29 -0.37
CA SER A 21 -30.02 2.16 -0.51
C SER A 21 -30.52 3.56 -0.81
N MET A 22 -29.97 4.55 -0.11
CA MET A 22 -30.39 5.95 -0.29
C MET A 22 -29.96 6.38 -1.69
N ASP A 23 -30.91 6.84 -2.49
CA ASP A 23 -30.58 7.44 -3.78
C ASP A 23 -29.92 8.80 -3.57
N ILE A 24 -28.58 8.82 -3.50
CA ILE A 24 -27.79 10.06 -3.33
C ILE A 24 -27.90 10.98 -4.54
N SER A 25 -28.37 10.52 -5.69
CA SER A 25 -28.54 11.34 -6.90
C SER A 25 -29.54 12.48 -6.70
N ARG A 26 -30.46 12.33 -5.77
CA ARG A 26 -31.46 13.37 -5.42
C ARG A 26 -30.84 14.66 -4.88
N TYR A 27 -29.63 14.60 -4.35
CA TYR A 27 -28.89 15.74 -3.84
C TYR A 27 -28.05 16.44 -4.90
N MET A 28 -27.96 15.88 -6.11
CA MET A 28 -27.12 16.40 -7.17
C MET A 28 -27.78 17.60 -7.87
N ILE A 29 -27.06 18.71 -7.91
CA ILE A 29 -27.55 19.96 -8.51
C ILE A 29 -27.16 19.97 -9.99
N PRO A 30 -28.09 20.19 -10.92
CA PRO A 30 -27.76 20.43 -12.33
C PRO A 30 -26.88 21.68 -12.48
N VAL A 31 -25.84 21.60 -13.29
CA VAL A 31 -24.87 22.72 -13.45
C VAL A 31 -25.53 24.01 -13.98
N GLU A 32 -26.60 23.87 -14.74
CA GLU A 32 -27.38 25.00 -15.29
C GLU A 32 -28.10 25.82 -14.20
N GLN A 33 -28.32 25.25 -13.02
CA GLN A 33 -28.86 25.99 -11.89
C GLN A 33 -27.80 26.81 -11.15
N LEU A 34 -26.53 26.47 -11.35
CA LEU A 34 -25.38 27.15 -10.73
C LEU A 34 -24.83 28.27 -11.59
N ILE A 35 -24.73 28.04 -12.90
CA ILE A 35 -24.19 28.99 -13.88
C ILE A 35 -24.99 28.95 -15.19
N ASN A 36 -25.20 30.11 -15.79
CA ASN A 36 -25.98 30.24 -17.04
C ASN A 36 -25.14 30.11 -18.33
N CYS A 37 -23.82 29.99 -18.22
CA CYS A 37 -22.89 29.92 -19.35
C CYS A 37 -22.26 28.54 -19.57
N SER A 38 -22.79 27.50 -18.95
CA SER A 38 -22.23 26.15 -19.00
C SER A 38 -22.17 25.54 -20.42
N GLU A 39 -23.07 25.94 -21.31
CA GLU A 39 -23.08 25.53 -22.72
C GLU A 39 -22.19 26.42 -23.64
N GLN A 40 -21.77 27.58 -23.14
CA GLN A 40 -20.93 28.54 -23.89
C GLN A 40 -19.45 28.45 -23.55
N CYS A 41 -19.14 27.75 -22.44
CA CYS A 41 -17.80 27.50 -21.98
C CYS A 41 -17.40 26.06 -22.27
N PHE A 42 -16.13 25.82 -22.60
CA PHE A 42 -15.62 24.49 -22.91
C PHE A 42 -14.72 23.98 -21.80
N ALA A 43 -14.78 22.67 -21.57
CA ALA A 43 -13.97 22.00 -20.58
C ALA A 43 -12.72 21.38 -21.20
N HIS A 44 -12.86 20.72 -22.36
CA HIS A 44 -11.78 20.02 -23.06
C HIS A 44 -11.84 20.23 -24.58
N LEU A 45 -10.69 20.01 -25.23
CA LEU A 45 -10.54 19.90 -26.69
C LEU A 45 -10.17 18.44 -27.01
N SER A 46 -10.69 17.91 -28.14
CA SER A 46 -10.18 16.66 -28.70
C SER A 46 -8.69 16.74 -29.05
N GLU A 47 -7.99 15.63 -29.16
CA GLU A 47 -6.56 15.59 -29.50
C GLU A 47 -6.24 16.33 -30.81
N ASP A 48 -7.13 16.24 -31.80
CA ASP A 48 -7.03 16.95 -33.07
C ASP A 48 -7.52 18.41 -33.03
N GLY A 49 -8.04 18.88 -31.88
CA GLY A 49 -8.55 20.24 -31.67
C GLY A 49 -9.86 20.54 -32.40
N THR A 50 -10.49 19.56 -33.07
CA THR A 50 -11.69 19.79 -33.91
C THR A 50 -12.99 19.78 -33.12
N GLN A 51 -13.05 19.04 -32.03
CA GLN A 51 -14.22 18.93 -31.16
C GLN A 51 -13.97 19.61 -29.81
N LYS A 52 -15.01 20.20 -29.26
CA LYS A 52 -14.98 20.90 -27.97
C LYS A 52 -16.05 20.35 -27.07
N GLU A 53 -15.67 19.86 -25.91
CA GLU A 53 -16.59 19.42 -24.86
C GLU A 53 -17.07 20.66 -24.08
N THR A 54 -18.38 20.84 -23.98
CA THR A 54 -18.92 21.93 -23.15
C THR A 54 -18.71 21.64 -21.66
N LEU A 55 -18.65 22.67 -20.85
CA LEU A 55 -18.56 22.54 -19.39
C LEU A 55 -19.77 21.75 -18.81
N LYS A 56 -20.95 21.92 -19.43
CA LYS A 56 -22.14 21.15 -19.07
C LYS A 56 -21.97 19.66 -19.33
N GLU A 57 -21.52 19.29 -20.52
CA GLU A 57 -21.32 17.86 -20.88
C GLU A 57 -20.27 17.21 -19.98
N HIS A 58 -19.15 17.89 -19.75
CA HIS A 58 -18.11 17.39 -18.86
C HIS A 58 -18.62 17.19 -17.42
N THR A 59 -19.34 18.17 -16.88
CA THR A 59 -19.92 18.08 -15.54
C THR A 59 -20.90 16.90 -15.45
N GLN A 60 -21.76 16.69 -16.46
CA GLN A 60 -22.70 15.58 -16.50
C GLN A 60 -21.99 14.22 -16.57
N ARG A 61 -20.89 14.10 -17.34
CA ARG A 61 -20.09 12.89 -17.36
C ARG A 61 -19.40 12.63 -16.02
N SER A 62 -18.83 13.66 -15.40
CA SER A 62 -18.21 13.55 -14.08
C SER A 62 -19.22 13.14 -13.01
N GLN A 63 -20.43 13.70 -13.03
CA GLN A 63 -21.55 13.31 -12.17
C GLN A 63 -21.96 11.84 -12.37
N LYS A 64 -22.04 11.39 -13.63
CA LYS A 64 -22.30 9.98 -13.98
C LYS A 64 -21.27 9.06 -13.33
N TYR A 65 -19.97 9.34 -13.48
CA TYR A 65 -18.92 8.49 -12.92
C TYR A 65 -18.85 8.55 -11.40
N TRP A 66 -19.08 9.71 -10.80
CA TRP A 66 -19.20 9.83 -9.35
C TRP A 66 -20.30 8.90 -8.80
N LEU A 67 -21.50 8.91 -9.41
CA LEU A 67 -22.60 8.04 -9.02
C LEU A 67 -22.31 6.55 -9.27
N LEU A 68 -21.62 6.22 -10.38
CA LEU A 68 -21.21 4.84 -10.67
C LEU A 68 -20.21 4.33 -9.61
N ILE A 69 -19.20 5.13 -9.26
CA ILE A 69 -18.26 4.80 -8.18
C ILE A 69 -19.01 4.66 -6.85
N ALA A 70 -19.87 5.63 -6.52
CA ALA A 70 -20.64 5.61 -5.28
C ALA A 70 -21.49 4.34 -5.15
N LYS A 71 -22.18 3.95 -6.22
CA LYS A 71 -22.99 2.72 -6.25
C LYS A 71 -22.12 1.47 -6.11
N ASN A 72 -21.01 1.39 -6.86
CA ASN A 72 -20.15 0.19 -6.86
C ASN A 72 -19.39 0.00 -5.54
N LYS A 73 -19.16 1.07 -4.78
CA LYS A 73 -18.42 1.06 -3.51
C LYS A 73 -19.33 1.30 -2.31
N CYS A 74 -20.67 1.30 -2.47
CA CYS A 74 -21.65 1.52 -1.41
C CYS A 74 -21.33 2.76 -0.56
N ILE A 75 -21.04 3.90 -1.24
CA ILE A 75 -20.59 5.12 -0.58
C ILE A 75 -21.69 5.75 0.29
N ASP A 76 -22.94 5.53 -0.04
CA ASP A 76 -24.09 5.91 0.78
C ASP A 76 -24.02 5.30 2.19
N GLU A 77 -23.70 4.01 2.30
CA GLU A 77 -23.52 3.34 3.59
C GLU A 77 -22.28 3.84 4.34
N ILE A 78 -21.19 4.11 3.61
CA ILE A 78 -19.97 4.69 4.20
C ILE A 78 -20.25 6.09 4.72
N MET A 79 -21.02 6.89 4.02
CA MET A 79 -21.44 8.22 4.44
C MET A 79 -22.31 8.16 5.69
N GLU A 80 -23.25 7.21 5.78
CA GLU A 80 -24.07 6.99 6.98
C GLU A 80 -23.19 6.57 8.18
N ARG A 81 -22.20 5.69 7.97
CA ARG A 81 -21.22 5.33 9.01
C ARG A 81 -20.40 6.54 9.44
N PHE A 82 -19.92 7.35 8.48
CA PHE A 82 -19.22 8.59 8.80
C PHE A 82 -20.08 9.53 9.63
N GLU A 83 -21.34 9.76 9.25
CA GLU A 83 -22.28 10.58 10.00
C GLU A 83 -22.48 10.08 11.43
N ALA A 84 -22.67 8.76 11.60
CA ALA A 84 -22.90 8.14 12.90
C ALA A 84 -21.67 8.22 13.83
N GLU A 85 -20.46 8.12 13.27
CA GLU A 85 -19.21 8.09 14.03
C GLU A 85 -18.66 9.49 14.31
N TYR A 86 -18.85 10.41 13.37
CA TYR A 86 -18.26 11.76 13.47
C TYR A 86 -19.17 12.75 14.20
N PHE A 87 -20.46 12.72 13.95
CA PHE A 87 -21.43 13.64 14.54
C PHE A 87 -22.19 13.01 15.69
N ASP A 88 -22.26 13.72 16.83
CA ASP A 88 -22.97 13.20 18.01
C ASP A 88 -24.50 13.29 17.85
N ASN A 89 -25.04 14.38 17.29
CA ASN A 89 -26.48 14.57 17.04
C ASN A 89 -26.65 15.64 15.96
N LEU A 90 -26.97 15.27 14.74
CA LEU A 90 -27.39 16.20 13.70
C LEU A 90 -28.90 16.14 13.47
N THR A 91 -29.52 17.29 13.26
CA THR A 91 -30.86 17.37 12.71
C THR A 91 -30.95 16.83 11.31
N GLN A 92 -32.12 16.48 10.82
CA GLN A 92 -32.30 16.00 9.45
C GLN A 92 -31.87 17.05 8.41
N ASP A 93 -32.19 18.32 8.64
CA ASP A 93 -31.78 19.42 7.78
C ASP A 93 -30.24 19.55 7.68
N CYS A 94 -29.52 19.33 8.81
CA CYS A 94 -28.07 19.29 8.80
C CYS A 94 -27.50 18.09 8.01
N ARG A 95 -28.13 16.93 8.13
CA ARG A 95 -27.75 15.74 7.36
C ARG A 95 -27.96 15.96 5.86
N ASP A 96 -29.07 16.55 5.50
CA ASP A 96 -29.43 16.80 4.10
C ASP A 96 -28.44 17.80 3.44
N ILE A 97 -28.10 18.91 4.09
CA ILE A 97 -27.09 19.84 3.55
C ILE A 97 -25.68 19.23 3.52
N PHE A 98 -25.32 18.39 4.52
CA PHE A 98 -24.05 17.67 4.51
C PHE A 98 -23.96 16.73 3.30
N LYS A 99 -25.00 15.95 3.02
CA LYS A 99 -25.08 15.05 1.87
C LYS A 99 -25.07 15.82 0.55
N GLU A 100 -25.80 16.93 0.47
CA GLU A 100 -25.83 17.78 -0.70
C GLU A 100 -24.43 18.35 -0.99
N MET A 101 -23.71 18.89 0.01
CA MET A 101 -22.35 19.35 -0.14
C MET A 101 -21.41 18.24 -0.64
N THR A 102 -21.52 17.04 -0.04
CA THR A 102 -20.68 15.88 -0.39
C THR A 102 -20.85 15.49 -1.86
N VAL A 103 -22.08 15.37 -2.32
CA VAL A 103 -22.38 14.97 -3.70
C VAL A 103 -21.98 16.03 -4.71
N ASN A 104 -22.14 17.32 -4.37
CA ASN A 104 -21.86 18.41 -5.31
C ASN A 104 -20.39 18.87 -5.35
N ILE A 105 -19.49 18.20 -4.66
CA ILE A 105 -18.05 18.35 -4.91
C ILE A 105 -17.75 18.13 -6.39
N VAL A 106 -18.31 17.06 -6.98
CA VAL A 106 -18.12 16.77 -8.41
C VAL A 106 -18.83 17.74 -9.34
N THR A 107 -19.99 18.25 -8.97
CA THR A 107 -20.72 19.23 -9.79
C THR A 107 -19.92 20.55 -9.91
N MET A 108 -19.25 20.94 -8.83
CA MET A 108 -18.62 22.26 -8.74
C MET A 108 -17.10 22.25 -8.98
N HIS A 109 -16.46 21.07 -9.16
CA HIS A 109 -15.01 21.01 -9.24
C HIS A 109 -14.41 21.83 -10.38
N ASP A 110 -15.12 21.95 -11.47
CA ASP A 110 -14.66 22.59 -12.72
C ASP A 110 -15.41 23.88 -13.10
N LEU A 111 -16.29 24.38 -12.25
CA LEU A 111 -17.02 25.63 -12.53
C LEU A 111 -16.08 26.82 -12.84
N GLY A 112 -14.87 26.82 -12.26
CA GLY A 112 -13.86 27.84 -12.54
C GLY A 112 -13.32 27.84 -13.96
N LYS A 113 -13.60 26.82 -14.79
CA LYS A 113 -13.25 26.82 -16.22
C LYS A 113 -13.95 27.94 -17.01
N VAL A 114 -14.99 28.57 -16.46
CA VAL A 114 -15.56 29.79 -17.04
C VAL A 114 -14.58 30.96 -17.10
N ASN A 115 -13.45 30.86 -16.42
CA ASN A 115 -12.37 31.89 -16.44
C ASN A 115 -11.94 32.23 -17.87
N PRO A 116 -11.99 33.51 -18.27
CA PRO A 116 -11.64 33.95 -19.63
C PRO A 116 -10.22 33.63 -20.05
N ALA A 117 -9.28 33.61 -19.11
CA ALA A 117 -7.91 33.25 -19.43
C ALA A 117 -7.81 31.74 -19.74
N PHE A 118 -8.57 30.89 -19.02
CA PHE A 118 -8.69 29.46 -19.33
C PHE A 118 -9.35 29.27 -20.70
N GLN A 119 -10.52 29.89 -20.92
CA GLN A 119 -11.27 29.76 -22.17
C GLN A 119 -10.45 30.20 -23.39
N LYS A 120 -9.75 31.34 -23.28
CA LYS A 120 -8.93 31.84 -24.38
C LYS A 120 -7.67 31.04 -24.62
N LYS A 121 -6.91 30.71 -23.56
CA LYS A 121 -5.59 30.09 -23.72
C LYS A 121 -5.65 28.57 -23.94
N LYS A 122 -6.66 27.90 -23.35
CA LYS A 122 -6.77 26.43 -23.35
C LYS A 122 -7.84 25.91 -24.31
N MET A 123 -8.92 26.68 -24.51
CA MET A 123 -10.09 26.24 -25.28
C MET A 123 -10.26 27.00 -26.59
N ASP A 124 -9.39 27.98 -26.91
CA ASP A 124 -9.55 28.89 -28.04
C ASP A 124 -10.99 29.42 -28.15
N ASN A 125 -11.48 29.96 -27.02
CA ASN A 125 -12.86 30.41 -26.87
C ASN A 125 -12.92 31.81 -26.24
N VAL A 126 -13.72 32.69 -26.83
CA VAL A 126 -14.04 34.03 -26.31
C VAL A 126 -15.55 34.11 -26.13
N TRP A 127 -16.06 33.58 -25.03
CA TRP A 127 -17.48 33.53 -24.77
C TRP A 127 -18.08 34.84 -24.27
N ASN A 128 -17.26 35.72 -23.69
CA ASN A 128 -17.70 37.06 -23.26
C ASN A 128 -16.62 38.10 -23.58
N LYS A 129 -16.91 38.97 -24.57
CA LYS A 129 -15.98 39.99 -25.06
C LYS A 129 -15.68 41.11 -24.06
N ASN A 130 -16.50 41.28 -23.03
CA ASN A 130 -16.37 42.35 -22.03
C ASN A 130 -15.48 41.90 -20.83
N MET A 131 -15.07 40.64 -20.79
CA MET A 131 -14.26 40.11 -19.71
C MET A 131 -12.78 40.24 -20.01
N THR A 132 -12.05 40.85 -19.09
CA THR A 132 -10.58 40.93 -19.15
C THR A 132 -9.98 39.84 -18.32
N PRO A 133 -9.06 39.01 -18.87
CA PRO A 133 -8.34 38.01 -18.10
C PRO A 133 -7.51 38.64 -16.99
N ASP A 134 -7.64 38.16 -15.76
CA ASP A 134 -6.70 38.53 -14.69
C ASP A 134 -5.39 37.74 -14.89
N ASN A 135 -4.28 38.46 -15.08
CA ASN A 135 -2.97 37.86 -15.34
C ASN A 135 -2.41 37.10 -14.14
N ASN A 136 -2.84 37.43 -12.92
CA ASN A 136 -2.34 36.77 -11.70
C ASN A 136 -3.08 35.48 -11.43
N ILE A 137 -4.37 35.38 -11.76
CA ILE A 137 -5.11 34.10 -11.73
C ILE A 137 -4.64 33.24 -12.90
N GLY A 138 -4.37 33.85 -14.05
CA GLY A 138 -4.02 33.14 -15.27
C GLY A 138 -5.12 32.17 -15.69
N SER A 139 -4.74 30.95 -16.10
CA SER A 139 -5.68 29.89 -16.47
C SER A 139 -6.05 28.96 -15.31
N LYS A 140 -5.72 29.28 -14.07
CA LYS A 140 -6.08 28.48 -12.90
C LYS A 140 -7.60 28.48 -12.70
N HIS A 141 -8.20 27.30 -12.62
CA HIS A 141 -9.65 27.18 -12.47
C HIS A 141 -10.03 26.48 -11.16
N SER A 142 -9.21 25.56 -10.65
CA SER A 142 -9.53 24.79 -9.44
C SER A 142 -9.72 25.67 -8.20
N ILE A 143 -8.89 26.69 -8.01
CA ILE A 143 -9.07 27.65 -6.91
C ILE A 143 -10.33 28.51 -7.11
N VAL A 144 -10.66 28.86 -8.34
CA VAL A 144 -11.90 29.59 -8.67
C VAL A 144 -13.11 28.71 -8.35
N SER A 145 -13.09 27.44 -8.77
CA SER A 145 -14.13 26.45 -8.47
C SER A 145 -14.37 26.29 -6.97
N SER A 146 -13.26 26.24 -6.19
CA SER A 146 -13.35 26.10 -4.74
C SER A 146 -14.04 27.30 -4.07
N ILE A 147 -13.85 28.49 -4.61
CA ILE A 147 -14.52 29.72 -4.15
C ILE A 147 -16.01 29.67 -4.46
N PHE A 148 -16.39 29.22 -5.67
CA PHE A 148 -17.80 29.03 -6.03
C PHE A 148 -18.51 28.11 -5.01
N PHE A 149 -17.87 26.96 -4.75
CA PHE A 149 -18.42 25.99 -3.79
C PHE A 149 -18.59 26.60 -2.40
N LEU A 150 -17.55 27.26 -1.92
CA LEU A 150 -17.53 27.82 -0.57
C LEU A 150 -18.60 28.90 -0.38
N ASP A 151 -18.71 29.85 -1.35
CA ASP A 151 -19.67 30.93 -1.25
C ASP A 151 -21.10 30.42 -1.33
N TYR A 152 -21.38 29.50 -2.27
CA TYR A 152 -22.70 28.87 -2.40
C TYR A 152 -23.18 28.25 -1.09
N TYR A 153 -22.34 27.36 -0.52
CA TYR A 153 -22.78 26.61 0.68
C TYR A 153 -22.75 27.45 1.96
N LEU A 154 -21.85 28.42 2.09
CA LEU A 154 -21.89 29.35 3.20
C LEU A 154 -23.18 30.19 3.20
N ASP A 155 -23.69 30.54 2.00
CA ASP A 155 -25.00 31.22 1.88
C ASP A 155 -26.16 30.28 2.21
N CYS A 156 -26.14 29.04 1.71
CA CYS A 156 -27.17 28.06 2.06
C CYS A 156 -27.25 27.84 3.58
N ILE A 157 -26.10 27.66 4.22
CA ILE A 157 -26.02 27.47 5.68
C ILE A 157 -26.52 28.74 6.40
N LYS A 158 -26.19 29.94 5.92
CA LYS A 158 -26.69 31.18 6.51
C LYS A 158 -28.22 31.28 6.43
N ARG A 159 -28.80 31.01 5.24
CA ARG A 159 -30.24 30.98 5.07
C ARG A 159 -30.94 29.98 5.99
N MET A 160 -30.34 28.78 6.16
CA MET A 160 -30.91 27.76 7.09
C MET A 160 -30.89 28.22 8.55
N ILE A 161 -29.88 29.03 8.95
CA ILE A 161 -29.87 29.65 10.28
C ILE A 161 -30.98 30.71 10.42
N ASP A 162 -31.09 31.59 9.42
CA ASP A 162 -32.08 32.67 9.41
C ASP A 162 -33.52 32.13 9.37
N GLU A 163 -33.74 30.97 8.78
CA GLU A 163 -34.98 30.21 8.72
C GLU A 163 -35.21 29.31 9.95
N GLU A 164 -34.33 29.33 10.94
CA GLU A 164 -34.36 28.50 12.16
C GLU A 164 -34.39 26.98 11.90
N LYS A 165 -33.93 26.53 10.73
CA LYS A 165 -33.83 25.09 10.38
C LYS A 165 -32.69 24.39 11.11
N ILE A 166 -31.60 25.11 11.33
CA ILE A 166 -30.40 24.61 12.03
C ILE A 166 -29.98 25.59 13.11
N THR A 167 -29.40 25.05 14.16
CA THR A 167 -28.82 25.85 15.25
C THR A 167 -27.49 26.45 14.86
N LYS A 168 -27.08 27.51 15.57
CA LYS A 168 -25.75 28.10 15.37
C LYS A 168 -24.63 27.10 15.66
N ALA A 169 -24.78 26.21 16.63
CA ALA A 169 -23.78 25.21 16.97
C ALA A 169 -23.64 24.15 15.86
N GLU A 170 -24.74 23.65 15.32
CA GLU A 170 -24.75 22.74 14.17
C GLU A 170 -24.12 23.38 12.93
N SER A 171 -24.47 24.66 12.68
CA SER A 171 -23.92 25.39 11.52
C SER A 171 -22.39 25.50 11.54
N GLU A 172 -21.76 25.55 12.72
CA GLU A 172 -20.31 25.62 12.85
C GLU A 172 -19.63 24.34 12.35
N ASN A 173 -20.18 23.17 12.72
CA ASN A 173 -19.68 21.88 12.25
C ASN A 173 -19.85 21.74 10.71
N ILE A 174 -21.02 22.12 10.18
CA ILE A 174 -21.30 22.02 8.74
C ILE A 174 -20.42 22.98 7.93
N LYS A 175 -20.12 24.18 8.45
CA LYS A 175 -19.17 25.11 7.81
C LYS A 175 -17.76 24.54 7.72
N ASP A 176 -17.32 23.81 8.74
CA ASP A 176 -16.00 23.17 8.70
C ASP A 176 -15.90 22.22 7.47
N PHE A 177 -16.96 21.47 7.16
CA PHE A 177 -17.03 20.63 5.96
C PHE A 177 -17.10 21.45 4.67
N ALA A 178 -17.79 22.59 4.64
CA ALA A 178 -17.75 23.46 3.47
C ALA A 178 -16.31 23.89 3.13
N TYR A 179 -15.49 24.24 4.13
CA TYR A 179 -14.07 24.56 3.92
C TYR A 179 -13.25 23.35 3.49
N MET A 180 -13.45 22.18 4.10
CA MET A 180 -12.72 20.96 3.74
C MET A 180 -13.07 20.48 2.33
N TYR A 181 -14.32 20.59 1.91
CA TYR A 181 -14.75 20.18 0.57
C TYR A 181 -14.29 21.17 -0.50
N SER A 182 -14.32 22.46 -0.20
CA SER A 182 -13.70 23.47 -1.09
C SER A 182 -12.20 23.25 -1.24
N TYR A 183 -11.50 22.83 -0.18
CA TYR A 183 -10.10 22.41 -0.24
C TYR A 183 -9.91 21.23 -1.20
N ILE A 184 -10.73 20.17 -1.14
CA ILE A 184 -10.67 19.04 -2.08
C ILE A 184 -10.77 19.54 -3.52
N ILE A 185 -11.74 20.41 -3.81
CA ILE A 185 -11.95 21.01 -5.13
C ILE A 185 -10.71 21.78 -5.57
N SER A 186 -10.09 22.57 -4.68
CA SER A 186 -8.89 23.33 -5.03
C SER A 186 -7.69 22.45 -5.41
N ARG A 187 -7.68 21.19 -5.00
CA ARG A 187 -6.56 20.25 -5.13
C ARG A 187 -6.76 19.16 -6.19
N HIS A 188 -7.88 19.10 -6.90
CA HIS A 188 -8.15 17.99 -7.82
C HIS A 188 -7.14 17.82 -8.97
N HIS A 189 -6.35 18.87 -9.29
CA HIS A 189 -5.22 18.79 -10.23
C HIS A 189 -3.86 18.60 -9.56
N GLY A 190 -3.77 18.62 -8.23
CA GLY A 190 -2.53 18.48 -7.48
C GLY A 190 -2.67 17.51 -6.30
N GLY A 191 -1.60 17.28 -5.55
CA GLY A 191 -1.63 16.46 -4.35
C GLY A 191 -2.32 17.14 -3.17
N LEU A 192 -2.64 16.33 -2.16
CA LEU A 192 -3.18 16.81 -0.89
C LEU A 192 -2.05 17.46 -0.07
N THR A 193 -2.21 18.74 0.23
CA THR A 193 -1.29 19.53 1.04
C THR A 193 -1.83 19.73 2.44
N GLU A 194 -1.31 20.70 3.18
CA GLU A 194 -1.91 21.11 4.45
C GLU A 194 -3.18 21.93 4.22
N LEU A 195 -4.26 21.59 4.91
CA LEU A 195 -5.49 22.39 4.89
C LEU A 195 -5.23 23.85 5.29
N GLU A 196 -4.31 24.07 6.24
CA GLU A 196 -3.91 25.40 6.69
C GLU A 196 -3.37 26.27 5.54
N LYS A 197 -2.53 25.71 4.68
CA LYS A 197 -1.99 26.44 3.50
C LYS A 197 -3.09 26.90 2.56
N TYR A 198 -4.08 26.04 2.31
CA TYR A 198 -5.22 26.41 1.49
C TYR A 198 -6.01 27.58 2.11
N LEU A 199 -6.28 27.53 3.41
CA LEU A 199 -7.00 28.60 4.09
C LEU A 199 -6.19 29.90 4.16
N ASP A 200 -4.86 29.82 4.21
CA ASP A 200 -3.98 30.97 4.09
C ASP A 200 -3.97 31.56 2.66
N GLU A 201 -4.03 30.72 1.64
CA GLU A 201 -4.23 31.16 0.23
C GLU A 201 -5.54 31.93 0.06
N LEU A 202 -6.61 31.51 0.74
CA LEU A 202 -7.91 32.20 0.72
C LEU A 202 -7.91 33.50 1.53
N SER A 203 -7.20 33.56 2.66
CA SER A 203 -7.28 34.65 3.64
C SER A 203 -6.26 35.78 3.47
N GLY A 204 -5.23 35.60 2.64
CA GLY A 204 -4.23 36.63 2.33
C GLY A 204 -3.20 36.90 3.43
N LYS A 205 -2.64 35.86 4.05
CA LYS A 205 -1.48 36.04 4.97
C LYS A 205 -0.18 36.45 4.27
N SER A 206 -0.02 36.14 3.00
CA SER A 206 1.04 36.67 2.13
C SER A 206 0.60 38.00 1.56
N ASN A 207 1.48 39.01 1.53
CA ASN A 207 1.27 40.40 1.08
C ASN A 207 0.06 40.62 0.15
N ASP A 208 -0.83 41.56 0.53
CA ASP A 208 -2.17 41.77 -0.05
C ASP A 208 -2.28 41.88 -1.58
N SER A 209 -1.18 42.06 -2.29
CA SER A 209 -1.16 42.14 -3.77
C SER A 209 -1.29 40.76 -4.47
N ASP A 210 -1.01 39.67 -3.77
CA ASP A 210 -0.90 38.34 -4.36
C ASP A 210 -1.92 37.32 -3.82
N ASN A 211 -2.98 37.79 -3.16
CA ASN A 211 -4.02 36.90 -2.65
C ASN A 211 -4.85 36.30 -3.79
N LEU A 212 -4.49 35.04 -4.16
CA LEU A 212 -5.10 34.36 -5.28
C LEU A 212 -6.61 34.15 -5.07
N GLY A 213 -7.03 33.84 -3.84
CA GLY A 213 -8.43 33.65 -3.50
C GLY A 213 -9.26 34.92 -3.66
N LYS A 214 -8.77 36.07 -3.14
CA LYS A 214 -9.43 37.37 -3.30
C LYS A 214 -9.52 37.77 -4.75
N ARG A 215 -8.42 37.63 -5.51
CA ARG A 215 -8.41 37.99 -6.94
C ARG A 215 -9.34 37.11 -7.76
N ALA A 216 -9.38 35.81 -7.49
CA ALA A 216 -10.30 34.93 -8.17
C ALA A 216 -11.74 35.33 -7.92
N TYR A 217 -12.04 35.78 -6.71
CA TYR A 217 -13.35 36.27 -6.34
C TYR A 217 -13.69 37.65 -6.96
N ASP A 218 -12.78 38.62 -6.85
CA ASP A 218 -12.96 39.95 -7.46
C ASP A 218 -13.19 39.82 -8.99
N TRP A 219 -12.37 39.00 -9.66
CA TRP A 219 -12.58 38.68 -11.07
C TRP A 219 -13.98 38.11 -11.32
N TYR A 220 -14.39 37.16 -10.52
CA TYR A 220 -15.67 36.49 -10.66
C TYR A 220 -16.84 37.51 -10.54
N THR A 221 -16.81 38.41 -9.56
CA THR A 221 -17.84 39.42 -9.34
C THR A 221 -17.89 40.47 -10.44
N GLU A 222 -16.72 40.85 -11.03
CA GLU A 222 -16.63 41.74 -12.14
C GLU A 222 -17.11 41.12 -13.47
N SER A 223 -17.09 39.80 -13.56
CA SER A 223 -17.39 39.06 -14.78
C SER A 223 -18.84 39.13 -15.25
N GLY A 224 -19.76 39.51 -14.37
CA GLY A 224 -21.20 39.55 -14.68
C GLY A 224 -21.80 38.15 -14.90
N ILE A 225 -21.08 37.09 -14.51
CA ILE A 225 -21.65 35.75 -14.48
C ILE A 225 -22.78 35.77 -13.47
N ASN A 226 -23.99 35.57 -13.95
CA ASN A 226 -25.15 35.55 -13.09
C ASN A 226 -25.06 34.34 -12.17
N ALA A 227 -24.63 34.60 -10.97
CA ALA A 227 -24.41 33.53 -10.01
C ALA A 227 -25.23 33.78 -8.78
N VAL A 228 -25.48 32.69 -8.17
CA VAL A 228 -25.94 32.54 -6.82
C VAL A 228 -24.99 33.20 -5.80
N LEU A 229 -23.88 33.76 -6.25
CA LEU A 229 -22.73 34.26 -5.49
C LEU A 229 -22.78 35.77 -5.24
N SER A 230 -22.42 36.22 -4.06
CA SER A 230 -22.44 37.62 -3.66
C SER A 230 -21.09 38.05 -3.07
N TYR A 231 -20.54 39.13 -3.58
CA TYR A 231 -19.26 39.71 -3.14
C TYR A 231 -19.24 40.07 -1.67
N ASP A 232 -20.27 40.66 -1.17
CA ASP A 232 -20.33 41.10 0.22
C ASP A 232 -20.23 39.93 1.19
N ARG A 233 -20.83 38.80 0.82
CA ARG A 233 -20.75 37.58 1.64
C ARG A 233 -19.36 36.97 1.68
N TYR A 234 -18.69 36.86 0.53
CA TYR A 234 -17.35 36.30 0.47
C TYR A 234 -16.37 37.18 1.24
N SER A 235 -16.37 38.52 1.00
CA SER A 235 -15.51 39.44 1.73
C SER A 235 -15.73 39.38 3.23
N GLU A 236 -16.97 39.29 3.68
CA GLU A 236 -17.30 39.10 5.10
C GLU A 236 -16.78 37.76 5.64
N ASN A 237 -16.96 36.68 4.91
CA ASN A 237 -16.48 35.33 5.30
C ASN A 237 -14.95 35.25 5.31
N VAL A 238 -14.27 35.81 4.31
CA VAL A 238 -12.79 35.85 4.24
C VAL A 238 -12.20 36.69 5.38
N SER A 239 -12.83 37.80 5.73
CA SER A 239 -12.36 38.61 6.86
C SER A 239 -12.41 37.88 8.20
N LYS A 240 -13.31 36.92 8.32
CA LYS A 240 -13.50 36.07 9.51
C LYS A 240 -12.68 34.77 9.46
N LEU A 241 -12.09 34.40 8.32
CA LEU A 241 -11.41 33.12 8.10
C LEU A 241 -10.36 32.78 9.18
N ARG A 242 -9.52 33.73 9.57
CA ARG A 242 -8.51 33.53 10.63
C ARG A 242 -9.13 33.13 11.97
N ARG A 243 -10.26 33.72 12.31
CA ARG A 243 -10.99 33.37 13.53
C ARG A 243 -11.66 32.02 13.38
N THR A 244 -12.35 31.80 12.26
CA THR A 244 -13.00 30.54 11.91
C THR A 244 -12.00 29.39 11.92
N TYR A 245 -10.81 29.58 11.32
CA TYR A 245 -9.75 28.56 11.33
C TYR A 245 -9.25 28.23 12.75
N LYS A 246 -9.07 29.23 13.63
CA LYS A 246 -8.69 28.95 15.04
C LYS A 246 -9.77 28.16 15.79
N GLU A 247 -11.02 28.45 15.55
CA GLU A 247 -12.15 27.75 16.16
C GLU A 247 -12.30 26.35 15.59
N MET A 248 -12.18 26.21 14.26
CA MET A 248 -12.14 24.91 13.56
C MET A 248 -11.00 24.04 14.10
N ASN A 249 -9.77 24.55 14.19
CA ASN A 249 -8.65 23.82 14.75
C ASN A 249 -8.87 23.38 16.19
N LYS A 250 -9.53 24.16 17.01
CA LYS A 250 -9.90 23.74 18.37
C LYS A 250 -10.88 22.57 18.34
N ARG A 251 -11.85 22.57 17.42
CA ARG A 251 -12.81 21.47 17.25
C ARG A 251 -12.09 20.22 16.74
N LEU A 252 -11.33 20.32 15.66
CA LEU A 252 -10.58 19.23 15.05
C LEU A 252 -9.56 18.61 16.00
N THR A 253 -8.92 19.40 16.86
CA THR A 253 -7.91 18.94 17.81
C THR A 253 -8.46 18.63 19.20
N SER A 254 -9.75 18.82 19.48
CA SER A 254 -10.36 18.55 20.79
C SER A 254 -10.74 17.07 20.96
N ASP A 255 -10.90 16.35 19.87
CA ASP A 255 -11.45 15.00 19.88
C ASP A 255 -10.38 13.90 19.98
N ARG A 256 -10.86 12.67 20.17
CA ARG A 256 -10.02 11.48 20.36
C ARG A 256 -9.42 11.04 19.03
N ASP A 257 -8.32 10.30 19.10
CA ASP A 257 -7.53 9.80 17.97
C ASP A 257 -8.38 9.12 16.86
N ARG A 258 -9.45 8.41 17.26
CA ARG A 258 -10.37 7.73 16.33
C ARG A 258 -11.09 8.69 15.37
N LYS A 259 -11.67 9.79 15.87
CA LYS A 259 -12.39 10.74 15.00
C LYS A 259 -11.47 11.44 14.00
N SER A 260 -10.24 11.71 14.37
CA SER A 260 -9.25 12.28 13.45
C SER A 260 -8.91 11.34 12.29
N VAL A 261 -8.75 10.04 12.56
CA VAL A 261 -8.51 9.02 11.52
C VAL A 261 -9.71 8.87 10.59
N ILE A 262 -10.93 8.86 11.13
CA ILE A 262 -12.15 8.77 10.35
C ILE A 262 -12.31 9.99 9.44
N LEU A 263 -12.06 11.20 9.95
CA LEU A 263 -12.07 12.43 9.15
C LEU A 263 -11.02 12.40 8.03
N TYR A 264 -9.79 12.00 8.37
CA TYR A 264 -8.71 11.85 7.41
C TYR A 264 -9.08 10.91 6.26
N ALA A 265 -9.63 9.74 6.59
CA ALA A 265 -10.07 8.75 5.61
C ALA A 265 -11.22 9.27 4.74
N TRP A 266 -12.19 9.97 5.34
CA TRP A 266 -13.32 10.54 4.64
C TRP A 266 -12.91 11.58 3.59
N ILE A 267 -12.10 12.54 3.98
CA ILE A 267 -11.61 13.58 3.07
C ILE A 267 -10.78 12.98 1.93
N ARG A 268 -9.91 12.00 2.24
CA ARG A 268 -9.13 11.29 1.23
C ARG A 268 -10.00 10.47 0.29
N LEU A 269 -11.06 9.84 0.78
CA LEU A 269 -12.02 9.09 -0.02
C LEU A 269 -12.70 10.00 -1.05
N LEU A 270 -13.24 11.14 -0.61
CA LEU A 270 -13.91 12.08 -1.50
C LEU A 270 -12.95 12.67 -2.54
N TYR A 271 -11.71 12.95 -2.15
CA TYR A 271 -10.69 13.38 -3.09
C TYR A 271 -10.39 12.31 -4.14
N SER A 272 -10.21 11.06 -3.72
CA SER A 272 -9.98 9.92 -4.62
C SER A 272 -11.15 9.74 -5.61
N MET A 273 -12.38 9.84 -5.13
CA MET A 273 -13.58 9.74 -5.96
C MET A 273 -13.69 10.88 -6.97
N LEU A 274 -13.39 12.12 -6.55
CA LEU A 274 -13.43 13.28 -7.42
C LEU A 274 -12.44 13.12 -8.58
N VAL A 275 -11.20 12.78 -8.24
CA VAL A 275 -10.14 12.59 -9.24
C VAL A 275 -10.50 11.45 -10.20
N ALA A 276 -11.02 10.33 -9.69
CA ALA A 276 -11.45 9.23 -10.55
C ALA A 276 -12.59 9.62 -11.49
N ALA A 277 -13.60 10.33 -10.99
CA ALA A 277 -14.74 10.76 -11.79
C ALA A 277 -14.33 11.72 -12.92
N ASP A 278 -13.44 12.67 -12.63
CA ASP A 278 -12.87 13.61 -13.61
C ASP A 278 -12.04 12.88 -14.69
N TYR A 279 -11.16 11.94 -14.29
CA TYR A 279 -10.36 11.15 -15.24
C TYR A 279 -11.20 10.26 -16.13
N TYR A 280 -12.22 9.57 -15.59
CA TYR A 280 -13.11 8.73 -16.41
C TYR A 280 -13.96 9.58 -17.37
N ALA A 281 -14.44 10.75 -16.92
CA ALA A 281 -15.20 11.66 -17.77
C ALA A 281 -14.36 12.19 -18.94
N THR A 282 -13.12 12.61 -18.64
CA THR A 282 -12.16 13.10 -19.64
C THR A 282 -11.78 11.97 -20.60
N SER A 283 -11.51 10.75 -20.11
CA SER A 283 -11.18 9.61 -20.94
C SER A 283 -12.33 9.21 -21.86
N GLU A 284 -13.57 9.19 -21.36
CA GLU A 284 -14.75 8.89 -22.20
C GLU A 284 -14.89 9.92 -23.32
N TYR A 285 -14.67 11.22 -23.03
CA TYR A 285 -14.71 12.24 -24.07
C TYR A 285 -13.61 12.06 -25.12
N MET A 286 -12.38 11.80 -24.70
CA MET A 286 -11.22 11.72 -25.59
C MET A 286 -11.24 10.47 -26.47
N THR A 287 -11.65 9.33 -25.93
CA THR A 287 -11.54 8.02 -26.59
C THR A 287 -12.87 7.42 -27.03
N GLY A 288 -13.99 7.96 -26.55
CA GLY A 288 -15.33 7.36 -26.74
C GLY A 288 -15.55 6.08 -25.94
N TRP A 289 -14.58 5.66 -25.10
CA TRP A 289 -14.70 4.44 -24.30
C TRP A 289 -15.27 4.75 -22.91
N GLU A 290 -16.29 4.01 -22.54
CA GLU A 290 -17.01 4.15 -21.29
C GLU A 290 -16.49 3.17 -20.22
N GLN A 291 -16.12 3.66 -19.04
CA GLN A 291 -15.73 2.81 -17.92
C GLN A 291 -16.96 2.14 -17.30
N ASN A 292 -17.03 0.81 -17.40
CA ASN A 292 -18.13 0.00 -16.89
C ASN A 292 -17.72 -0.96 -15.77
N THR A 293 -16.42 -1.14 -15.53
CA THR A 293 -15.87 -2.04 -14.50
C THR A 293 -15.09 -1.25 -13.45
N PHE A 294 -15.38 -1.51 -12.18
CA PHE A 294 -14.77 -0.80 -11.05
C PHE A 294 -14.03 -1.75 -10.10
N GLY A 295 -13.49 -2.84 -10.65
CA GLY A 295 -12.68 -3.80 -9.90
C GLY A 295 -13.43 -4.60 -8.84
N ASN A 296 -14.70 -4.86 -9.06
CA ASN A 296 -15.51 -5.67 -8.15
C ASN A 296 -15.53 -7.14 -8.60
N ILE A 297 -15.50 -8.07 -7.64
CA ILE A 297 -15.80 -9.48 -7.87
C ILE A 297 -17.30 -9.62 -8.05
N ASN A 298 -17.72 -10.05 -9.23
CA ASN A 298 -19.15 -10.22 -9.54
C ASN A 298 -19.69 -11.59 -9.15
N ASN A 299 -18.85 -12.62 -9.13
CA ASN A 299 -19.24 -13.99 -8.83
C ASN A 299 -18.18 -14.70 -7.99
N ILE A 300 -18.26 -14.52 -6.67
CA ILE A 300 -17.34 -15.19 -5.74
C ILE A 300 -17.52 -16.70 -5.71
N ASP A 301 -18.74 -17.22 -5.97
CA ASP A 301 -19.00 -18.64 -5.97
C ASP A 301 -18.27 -19.37 -7.10
N GLU A 302 -18.04 -18.73 -8.24
CA GLU A 302 -17.23 -19.26 -9.32
C GLU A 302 -15.77 -19.43 -8.90
N ILE A 303 -15.19 -18.39 -8.28
CA ILE A 303 -13.82 -18.42 -7.78
C ILE A 303 -13.64 -19.50 -6.70
N ILE A 304 -14.58 -19.58 -5.75
CA ILE A 304 -14.56 -20.61 -4.70
C ILE A 304 -14.70 -22.01 -5.31
N SER A 305 -15.63 -22.17 -6.26
CA SER A 305 -15.82 -23.47 -6.93
C SER A 305 -14.55 -23.95 -7.65
N GLU A 306 -13.85 -23.03 -8.32
CA GLU A 306 -12.58 -23.33 -8.96
C GLU A 306 -11.48 -23.66 -7.95
N TYR A 307 -11.34 -22.88 -6.89
CA TYR A 307 -10.43 -23.15 -5.79
C TYR A 307 -10.64 -24.54 -5.17
N GLU A 308 -11.89 -24.90 -4.89
CA GLU A 308 -12.23 -26.20 -4.28
C GLU A 308 -11.98 -27.42 -5.19
N LYS A 309 -11.78 -27.21 -6.51
CA LYS A 309 -11.35 -28.29 -7.43
C LYS A 309 -9.88 -28.68 -7.23
N GLY A 310 -9.08 -27.84 -6.58
CA GLY A 310 -7.68 -28.08 -6.33
C GLY A 310 -7.43 -29.31 -5.44
N SER A 311 -6.27 -29.94 -5.57
CA SER A 311 -5.91 -31.14 -4.80
C SER A 311 -5.82 -30.84 -3.29
N ILE A 312 -5.28 -29.67 -2.92
CA ILE A 312 -5.11 -29.28 -1.51
C ILE A 312 -6.47 -29.08 -0.83
N PRO A 313 -7.39 -28.21 -1.35
CA PRO A 313 -8.71 -28.06 -0.76
C PRO A 313 -9.50 -29.36 -0.67
N LYS A 314 -9.48 -30.21 -1.72
CA LYS A 314 -10.13 -31.54 -1.69
C LYS A 314 -9.61 -32.40 -0.56
N SER A 315 -8.30 -32.45 -0.35
CA SER A 315 -7.68 -33.27 0.71
C SER A 315 -8.07 -32.73 2.09
N ILE A 316 -8.09 -31.40 2.28
CA ILE A 316 -8.52 -30.76 3.53
C ILE A 316 -9.98 -31.08 3.83
N ARG A 317 -10.89 -30.96 2.85
CA ARG A 317 -12.32 -31.25 3.05
C ARG A 317 -12.59 -32.73 3.27
N ALA A 318 -11.79 -33.64 2.72
CA ALA A 318 -11.87 -35.08 3.00
C ALA A 318 -11.45 -35.37 4.44
N TYR A 319 -10.36 -34.77 4.91
CA TYR A 319 -9.89 -34.88 6.28
C TYR A 319 -10.89 -34.28 7.28
N GLU A 320 -11.46 -33.15 7.03
CA GLU A 320 -12.47 -32.50 7.85
C GLU A 320 -13.65 -33.44 8.16
N LYS A 321 -14.15 -34.10 7.12
CA LYS A 321 -15.30 -35.02 7.26
C LYS A 321 -14.99 -36.29 8.03
N SER A 322 -13.74 -36.75 8.04
CA SER A 322 -13.37 -38.04 8.55
C SER A 322 -12.64 -38.01 9.89
N SER A 323 -11.95 -36.90 10.21
CA SER A 323 -10.96 -36.92 11.28
C SER A 323 -10.91 -35.67 12.13
N TYR A 324 -11.38 -34.50 11.61
CA TYR A 324 -11.29 -33.23 12.32
C TYR A 324 -12.44 -33.06 13.35
N PRO A 325 -12.17 -32.48 14.53
CA PRO A 325 -10.84 -32.25 15.09
C PRO A 325 -10.24 -33.53 15.69
N ILE A 326 -8.93 -33.67 15.58
CA ILE A 326 -8.22 -34.76 16.22
C ILE A 326 -8.09 -34.52 17.73
N ALA A 327 -8.17 -35.57 18.56
CA ALA A 327 -7.99 -35.42 19.98
C ALA A 327 -6.55 -34.98 20.35
N ASP A 328 -6.41 -34.15 21.38
CA ASP A 328 -5.13 -33.54 21.76
C ASP A 328 -4.03 -34.58 22.04
N GLU A 329 -4.35 -35.69 22.70
CA GLU A 329 -3.40 -36.77 22.95
C GLU A 329 -2.86 -37.39 21.64
N ALA A 330 -3.71 -37.53 20.63
CA ALA A 330 -3.32 -38.05 19.33
C ALA A 330 -2.57 -36.99 18.51
N PHE A 331 -2.92 -35.70 18.68
CA PHE A 331 -2.26 -34.59 18.04
C PHE A 331 -0.79 -34.47 18.47
N GLU A 332 -0.50 -34.57 19.78
CA GLU A 332 0.86 -34.52 20.31
C GLU A 332 1.74 -35.69 19.82
N CYS A 333 1.15 -36.80 19.46
CA CYS A 333 1.85 -37.99 18.96
C CYS A 333 2.14 -37.96 17.45
N ILE A 334 1.70 -36.94 16.71
CA ILE A 334 1.93 -36.84 15.26
C ILE A 334 3.42 -36.69 14.97
N ASP A 335 3.93 -37.58 14.13
CA ASP A 335 5.29 -37.58 13.62
C ASP A 335 5.32 -37.74 12.09
N ARG A 336 6.52 -37.82 11.52
CA ARG A 336 6.71 -37.92 10.05
C ARG A 336 6.08 -39.19 9.45
N SER A 337 5.92 -40.27 10.25
CA SER A 337 5.37 -41.56 9.82
C SER A 337 3.84 -41.63 9.96
N THR A 338 3.25 -40.71 10.72
CA THR A 338 1.82 -40.69 10.99
C THR A 338 1.03 -40.48 9.71
N ASP A 339 0.06 -41.32 9.43
CA ASP A 339 -0.85 -41.27 8.30
C ASP A 339 -2.29 -41.34 8.80
N ILE A 340 -3.06 -40.31 8.56
CA ILE A 340 -4.49 -40.25 8.90
C ILE A 340 -5.28 -40.08 7.61
N ASN A 341 -5.91 -41.15 7.17
CA ASN A 341 -6.73 -41.18 5.97
C ASN A 341 -6.03 -40.64 4.70
N GLY A 342 -4.72 -40.98 4.56
CA GLY A 342 -3.90 -40.56 3.43
C GLY A 342 -3.21 -39.18 3.59
N MET A 343 -3.49 -38.48 4.69
CA MET A 343 -2.78 -37.25 5.04
C MET A 343 -1.60 -37.57 5.99
N LYS A 344 -0.40 -37.13 5.66
CA LYS A 344 0.84 -37.58 6.32
C LYS A 344 1.58 -36.48 7.04
N GLY A 345 2.08 -36.80 8.23
CA GLY A 345 3.04 -36.03 8.98
C GLY A 345 2.61 -34.55 9.16
N ILE A 346 3.46 -33.62 8.76
CA ILE A 346 3.24 -32.18 8.95
C ILE A 346 1.97 -31.65 8.27
N ASN A 347 1.46 -32.33 7.23
CA ASN A 347 0.24 -31.89 6.55
C ASN A 347 -1.01 -32.09 7.41
N ILE A 348 -0.98 -33.02 8.36
CA ILE A 348 -2.05 -33.17 9.35
C ILE A 348 -2.13 -31.87 10.19
N LEU A 349 -1.00 -31.44 10.74
CA LEU A 349 -0.92 -30.22 11.54
C LEU A 349 -1.35 -28.97 10.75
N ARG A 350 -0.92 -28.89 9.50
CA ARG A 350 -1.32 -27.79 8.58
C ARG A 350 -2.82 -27.75 8.35
N THR A 351 -3.43 -28.93 8.23
CA THR A 351 -4.88 -29.06 7.99
C THR A 351 -5.69 -28.74 9.24
N GLU A 352 -5.28 -29.23 10.41
CA GLU A 352 -5.91 -28.87 11.70
C GLU A 352 -5.89 -27.33 11.88
N MET A 353 -4.73 -26.69 11.68
CA MET A 353 -4.56 -25.24 11.79
C MET A 353 -5.43 -24.47 10.78
N PHE A 354 -5.51 -24.96 9.54
CA PHE A 354 -6.37 -24.41 8.50
C PHE A 354 -7.84 -24.42 8.93
N LEU A 355 -8.33 -25.54 9.45
CA LEU A 355 -9.72 -25.72 9.87
C LEU A 355 -10.04 -24.95 11.16
N ASP A 356 -9.11 -24.91 12.12
CA ASP A 356 -9.26 -24.09 13.33
C ASP A 356 -9.41 -22.62 12.96
N SER A 357 -8.53 -22.09 12.10
CA SER A 357 -8.59 -20.70 11.67
C SER A 357 -9.88 -20.36 10.89
N GLU A 358 -10.35 -21.27 10.05
CA GLU A 358 -11.62 -21.12 9.34
C GLU A 358 -12.81 -21.08 10.31
N ASN A 359 -12.87 -21.98 11.29
CA ASN A 359 -13.95 -22.04 12.25
C ASN A 359 -14.01 -20.79 13.14
N ILE A 360 -12.85 -20.31 13.60
CA ILE A 360 -12.80 -19.09 14.40
C ILE A 360 -13.26 -17.88 13.56
N LEU A 361 -12.81 -17.76 12.33
CA LEU A 361 -13.24 -16.68 11.42
C LEU A 361 -14.75 -16.69 11.24
N MET A 362 -15.34 -17.86 10.93
CA MET A 362 -16.76 -17.97 10.64
C MET A 362 -17.65 -17.65 11.83
N ASN A 363 -17.15 -17.81 13.05
CA ASN A 363 -17.86 -17.41 14.27
C ASN A 363 -17.68 -15.94 14.65
N ASN A 364 -16.77 -15.20 13.96
CA ASN A 364 -16.39 -13.82 14.30
C ASN A 364 -16.38 -12.89 13.06
N THR A 365 -17.22 -13.14 12.07
CA THR A 365 -17.28 -12.35 10.83
C THR A 365 -17.67 -10.89 11.04
N ASP A 366 -18.22 -10.55 12.22
CA ASP A 366 -18.51 -9.18 12.65
C ASP A 366 -17.25 -8.36 12.93
N LYS A 367 -16.11 -9.00 13.21
CA LYS A 367 -14.82 -8.33 13.44
C LYS A 367 -14.23 -7.80 12.13
N ASN A 368 -13.38 -6.78 12.26
CA ASN A 368 -12.75 -6.14 11.10
C ASN A 368 -11.28 -6.50 10.94
N ILE A 369 -10.58 -6.89 12.01
CA ILE A 369 -9.16 -7.25 11.99
C ILE A 369 -8.95 -8.64 12.55
N PHE A 370 -8.24 -9.47 11.81
CA PHE A 370 -7.95 -10.86 12.14
C PHE A 370 -6.44 -11.07 12.17
N TYR A 371 -5.94 -11.70 13.22
CA TYR A 371 -4.53 -12.04 13.39
C TYR A 371 -4.31 -13.53 13.13
N LEU A 372 -3.52 -13.86 12.09
CA LEU A 372 -3.11 -15.20 11.73
C LEU A 372 -1.64 -15.40 12.09
N GLU A 373 -1.36 -15.80 13.33
CA GLU A 373 -0.03 -16.17 13.78
C GLU A 373 0.17 -17.67 13.64
N ALA A 374 1.08 -18.10 12.77
CA ALA A 374 1.29 -19.50 12.46
C ALA A 374 2.76 -19.78 12.11
N PRO A 375 3.31 -20.97 12.47
CA PRO A 375 4.73 -21.29 12.27
C PRO A 375 5.18 -21.13 10.82
N THR A 376 6.47 -20.88 10.61
CA THR A 376 7.07 -20.88 9.28
C THR A 376 6.86 -22.23 8.60
N GLY A 377 6.36 -22.24 7.37
CA GLY A 377 6.05 -23.47 6.64
C GLY A 377 4.71 -24.14 7.00
N SER A 378 3.85 -23.47 7.80
CA SER A 378 2.51 -23.98 8.15
C SER A 378 1.47 -23.85 7.02
N GLY A 379 1.76 -23.13 5.93
CA GLY A 379 0.81 -22.91 4.85
C GLY A 379 -0.05 -21.66 5.00
N LYS A 380 0.46 -20.61 5.66
CA LYS A 380 -0.23 -19.32 5.89
C LYS A 380 -0.89 -18.74 4.62
N SER A 381 -0.20 -18.78 3.49
CA SER A 381 -0.76 -18.23 2.23
C SER A 381 -2.03 -18.97 1.78
N ASN A 382 -2.08 -20.31 1.91
CA ASN A 382 -3.28 -21.09 1.60
C ASN A 382 -4.41 -20.81 2.60
N MET A 383 -4.09 -20.67 3.89
CA MET A 383 -5.06 -20.27 4.91
C MET A 383 -5.64 -18.90 4.58
N ALA A 384 -4.80 -17.90 4.32
CA ALA A 384 -5.22 -16.54 4.01
C ALA A 384 -6.09 -16.46 2.74
N MET A 385 -5.77 -17.24 1.71
CA MET A 385 -6.59 -17.35 0.50
C MET A 385 -7.99 -17.88 0.83
N ASN A 386 -8.09 -18.98 1.55
CA ASN A 386 -9.37 -19.55 1.97
C ASN A 386 -10.16 -18.58 2.84
N LEU A 387 -9.51 -17.98 3.84
CA LEU A 387 -10.14 -17.05 4.78
C LEU A 387 -10.67 -15.78 4.06
N SER A 388 -9.94 -15.27 3.07
CA SER A 388 -10.41 -14.12 2.28
C SER A 388 -11.66 -14.46 1.47
N PHE A 389 -11.73 -15.65 0.87
CA PHE A 389 -12.94 -16.11 0.17
C PHE A 389 -14.11 -16.33 1.12
N LYS A 390 -13.86 -16.84 2.33
CA LYS A 390 -14.91 -17.01 3.35
C LYS A 390 -15.45 -15.68 3.84
N LEU A 391 -14.62 -14.67 4.05
CA LEU A 391 -15.05 -13.31 4.40
C LEU A 391 -15.91 -12.69 3.29
N MET A 392 -15.51 -12.85 2.03
CA MET A 392 -16.31 -12.36 0.91
C MET A 392 -17.67 -13.05 0.82
N LYS A 393 -17.72 -14.36 1.03
CA LYS A 393 -18.97 -15.13 1.00
C LYS A 393 -19.88 -14.79 2.19
N SER A 394 -19.32 -14.38 3.31
CA SER A 394 -20.07 -14.04 4.52
C SER A 394 -20.73 -12.66 4.48
N SER A 395 -20.31 -11.77 3.58
CA SER A 395 -20.82 -10.41 3.44
C SER A 395 -21.10 -10.09 1.97
N GLN A 396 -22.32 -9.62 1.67
CA GLN A 396 -22.71 -9.23 0.31
C GLN A 396 -22.07 -7.92 -0.14
N ASP A 397 -21.58 -7.11 0.79
CA ASP A 397 -21.04 -5.78 0.50
C ASP A 397 -19.57 -5.88 0.10
N ILE A 398 -18.82 -6.87 0.63
CA ILE A 398 -17.39 -7.04 0.31
C ILE A 398 -17.24 -7.65 -1.08
N ASN A 399 -16.53 -6.94 -1.94
CA ASN A 399 -16.47 -7.27 -3.36
C ASN A 399 -15.08 -7.20 -3.99
N LYS A 400 -14.00 -7.10 -3.17
CA LYS A 400 -12.62 -6.96 -3.63
C LYS A 400 -11.62 -7.58 -2.66
N ILE A 401 -10.50 -8.09 -3.18
CA ILE A 401 -9.42 -8.65 -2.36
C ILE A 401 -8.09 -8.00 -2.72
N PHE A 402 -7.33 -7.63 -1.70
CA PHE A 402 -5.94 -7.21 -1.81
C PHE A 402 -5.04 -8.19 -1.06
N TYR A 403 -4.03 -8.73 -1.75
CA TYR A 403 -2.93 -9.48 -1.14
C TYR A 403 -1.68 -8.60 -1.14
N ILE A 404 -1.21 -8.23 0.05
CA ILE A 404 -0.18 -7.22 0.23
C ILE A 404 1.04 -7.84 0.91
N TYR A 405 2.19 -7.74 0.23
CA TYR A 405 3.44 -8.36 0.60
C TYR A 405 4.55 -7.34 0.84
N PRO A 406 5.56 -7.65 1.65
CA PRO A 406 6.66 -6.72 1.93
C PRO A 406 7.54 -6.44 0.71
N PHE A 407 7.70 -7.40 -0.22
CA PHE A 407 8.61 -7.31 -1.35
C PHE A 407 8.00 -7.82 -2.66
N ASN A 408 8.49 -7.30 -3.79
CA ASN A 408 8.02 -7.70 -5.13
C ASN A 408 8.24 -9.20 -5.41
N THR A 409 9.32 -9.78 -4.92
CA THR A 409 9.60 -11.23 -5.07
C THR A 409 8.48 -12.11 -4.46
N LEU A 410 7.95 -11.70 -3.31
CA LEU A 410 6.79 -12.39 -2.71
C LEU A 410 5.50 -12.18 -3.51
N VAL A 411 5.31 -11.01 -4.10
CA VAL A 411 4.17 -10.72 -4.99
C VAL A 411 4.19 -11.69 -6.18
N GLU A 412 5.33 -11.82 -6.85
CA GLU A 412 5.51 -12.72 -8.00
C GLU A 412 5.34 -14.20 -7.61
N GLN A 413 5.93 -14.62 -6.49
CA GLN A 413 5.80 -15.99 -5.98
C GLN A 413 4.34 -16.34 -5.68
N ASN A 414 3.59 -15.43 -5.05
CA ASN A 414 2.19 -15.67 -4.75
C ASN A 414 1.31 -15.57 -6.01
N MET A 415 1.66 -14.74 -7.00
CA MET A 415 1.01 -14.76 -8.31
C MET A 415 1.17 -16.12 -9.00
N ASN A 416 2.38 -16.69 -8.98
CA ASN A 416 2.61 -18.05 -9.49
C ASN A 416 1.81 -19.10 -8.71
N SER A 417 1.67 -18.94 -7.40
CA SER A 417 0.84 -19.83 -6.57
C SER A 417 -0.65 -19.76 -6.97
N LEU A 418 -1.16 -18.55 -7.22
CA LEU A 418 -2.53 -18.35 -7.74
C LEU A 418 -2.68 -18.93 -9.16
N ALA A 419 -1.70 -18.76 -10.03
CA ALA A 419 -1.68 -19.35 -11.35
C ALA A 419 -1.68 -20.89 -11.30
N ASN A 420 -1.01 -21.51 -10.36
CA ASN A 420 -1.06 -22.96 -10.15
C ASN A 420 -2.43 -23.45 -9.67
N VAL A 421 -3.16 -22.61 -8.93
CA VAL A 421 -4.53 -22.92 -8.47
C VAL A 421 -5.56 -22.69 -9.56
N PHE A 422 -5.48 -21.56 -10.27
CA PHE A 422 -6.52 -21.09 -11.20
C PHE A 422 -6.10 -21.10 -12.67
N GLY A 423 -4.84 -21.45 -12.99
CA GLY A 423 -4.20 -21.20 -14.29
C GLY A 423 -4.88 -21.80 -15.52
N ASN A 424 -5.77 -22.78 -15.31
CA ASN A 424 -6.58 -23.34 -16.39
C ASN A 424 -7.93 -22.63 -16.59
N ASN A 425 -8.21 -21.58 -15.81
CA ASN A 425 -9.47 -20.83 -15.89
C ASN A 425 -9.17 -19.34 -16.20
N GLU A 426 -9.22 -18.99 -17.48
CA GLU A 426 -8.98 -17.62 -17.95
C GLU A 426 -9.96 -16.60 -17.34
N SER A 427 -11.23 -17.00 -17.10
CA SER A 427 -12.22 -16.12 -16.47
C SER A 427 -11.83 -15.69 -15.06
N VAL A 428 -11.20 -16.58 -14.29
CA VAL A 428 -10.69 -16.25 -12.94
C VAL A 428 -9.37 -15.50 -13.05
N MET A 429 -8.45 -15.97 -13.90
CA MET A 429 -7.12 -15.35 -14.03
C MET A 429 -7.17 -13.91 -14.54
N SER A 430 -8.11 -13.57 -15.41
CA SER A 430 -8.32 -12.18 -15.89
C SER A 430 -8.80 -11.22 -14.80
N GLN A 431 -9.31 -11.73 -13.69
CA GLN A 431 -9.71 -10.93 -12.53
C GLN A 431 -8.56 -10.63 -11.55
N ILE A 432 -7.37 -11.23 -11.76
CA ILE A 432 -6.21 -11.13 -10.88
C ILE A 432 -5.14 -10.26 -11.54
N ALA A 433 -4.69 -9.23 -10.84
CA ALA A 433 -3.62 -8.37 -11.33
C ALA A 433 -2.55 -8.11 -10.28
N VAL A 434 -1.30 -8.01 -10.76
CA VAL A 434 -0.19 -7.48 -9.97
C VAL A 434 -0.10 -5.98 -10.24
N VAL A 435 -0.26 -5.17 -9.20
CA VAL A 435 -0.16 -3.71 -9.26
C VAL A 435 0.99 -3.27 -8.35
N ASN A 436 2.14 -3.05 -8.94
CA ASN A 436 3.34 -2.51 -8.27
C ASN A 436 4.09 -1.59 -9.24
N SER A 437 5.20 -1.02 -8.81
CA SER A 437 6.01 -0.10 -9.63
C SER A 437 6.81 -0.78 -10.75
N ILE A 438 6.89 -2.10 -10.78
CA ILE A 438 7.85 -2.86 -11.60
C ILE A 438 7.17 -3.73 -12.66
N THR A 439 5.96 -4.24 -12.41
CA THR A 439 5.34 -5.27 -13.27
C THR A 439 4.91 -4.71 -14.63
N PRO A 440 5.33 -5.33 -15.74
CA PRO A 440 4.88 -4.97 -17.09
C PRO A 440 3.38 -5.22 -17.28
N TYR A 441 2.83 -4.59 -18.30
CA TYR A 441 1.47 -4.89 -18.76
C TYR A 441 1.45 -6.30 -19.37
N LYS A 442 0.67 -7.22 -18.79
CA LYS A 442 0.66 -8.62 -19.23
C LYS A 442 0.02 -8.81 -20.60
N ASP A 443 0.67 -9.63 -21.43
CA ASP A 443 0.16 -10.44 -22.55
C ASP A 443 -1.07 -9.88 -23.30
N MET A 444 -1.03 -8.62 -23.73
CA MET A 444 -1.91 -8.15 -24.79
C MET A 444 -1.16 -8.24 -26.10
N SER A 445 -1.82 -8.71 -27.13
CA SER A 445 -1.29 -8.63 -28.51
C SER A 445 -1.05 -7.15 -28.86
N ASP A 446 -0.04 -6.86 -29.67
CA ASP A 446 0.25 -5.48 -30.11
C ASP A 446 -0.99 -4.77 -30.69
N ASP A 447 -1.85 -5.50 -31.39
CA ASP A 447 -3.11 -4.99 -31.96
C ASP A 447 -4.15 -4.60 -30.88
N GLU A 448 -4.14 -5.22 -29.69
CA GLU A 448 -5.06 -4.88 -28.60
C GLU A 448 -4.52 -3.74 -27.75
N LEU A 449 -3.20 -3.63 -27.56
CA LEU A 449 -2.55 -2.54 -26.87
C LEU A 449 -2.80 -1.21 -27.58
N ASP A 450 -2.62 -1.16 -28.90
CA ASP A 450 -2.81 0.07 -29.70
C ASP A 450 -4.23 0.66 -29.59
N LYS A 451 -5.23 -0.15 -29.30
CA LYS A 451 -6.63 0.29 -29.19
C LYS A 451 -7.09 0.67 -27.78
N ASN A 452 -6.35 0.28 -26.74
CA ASN A 452 -6.83 0.32 -25.36
C ASN A 452 -5.85 0.92 -24.33
N TYR A 453 -4.78 1.61 -24.75
CA TYR A 453 -3.78 2.16 -23.82
C TYR A 453 -4.36 3.02 -22.69
N GLN A 454 -5.31 3.90 -23.03
CA GLN A 454 -5.94 4.76 -22.04
C GLN A 454 -6.68 3.96 -20.96
N ARG A 455 -7.40 2.92 -21.39
CA ARG A 455 -8.12 2.02 -20.48
C ARG A 455 -7.18 1.28 -19.56
N ILE A 456 -6.12 0.67 -20.11
CA ILE A 456 -5.13 -0.10 -19.36
C ILE A 456 -4.46 0.78 -18.30
N LEU A 457 -4.11 2.01 -18.71
CA LEU A 457 -3.51 3.00 -17.81
C LEU A 457 -4.46 3.32 -16.65
N LEU A 458 -5.73 3.62 -16.94
CA LEU A 458 -6.71 3.94 -15.91
C LEU A 458 -7.03 2.76 -15.00
N ASP A 459 -7.24 1.57 -15.55
CA ASP A 459 -7.52 0.37 -14.76
C ASP A 459 -6.38 0.07 -13.78
N ARG A 460 -5.14 0.31 -14.19
CA ARG A 460 -3.97 0.12 -13.35
C ARG A 460 -3.81 1.24 -12.30
N GLN A 461 -3.91 2.50 -12.71
CA GLN A 461 -3.80 3.65 -11.81
C GLN A 461 -4.88 3.65 -10.72
N PHE A 462 -6.10 3.28 -11.08
CA PHE A 462 -7.22 3.18 -10.16
C PHE A 462 -7.42 1.79 -9.55
N MET A 463 -6.51 0.84 -9.81
CA MET A 463 -6.60 -0.54 -9.30
C MET A 463 -7.94 -1.22 -9.61
N ASN A 464 -8.47 -1.07 -10.82
CA ASN A 464 -9.78 -1.60 -11.24
C ASN A 464 -9.76 -3.12 -11.51
N TYR A 465 -9.13 -3.89 -10.64
CA TYR A 465 -9.08 -5.36 -10.73
C TYR A 465 -9.72 -5.98 -9.49
N PRO A 466 -10.52 -7.03 -9.62
CA PRO A 466 -11.19 -7.70 -8.51
C PRO A 466 -10.26 -8.24 -7.43
N ILE A 467 -9.13 -8.84 -7.85
CA ILE A 467 -8.10 -9.36 -6.95
C ILE A 467 -6.78 -8.68 -7.31
N VAL A 468 -6.20 -7.97 -6.35
CA VAL A 468 -4.96 -7.21 -6.51
C VAL A 468 -3.87 -7.78 -5.63
N LEU A 469 -2.73 -8.14 -6.24
CA LEU A 469 -1.49 -8.42 -5.53
C LEU A 469 -0.61 -7.17 -5.60
N SER A 470 -0.09 -6.74 -4.47
CA SER A 470 0.73 -5.53 -4.41
C SER A 470 1.72 -5.55 -3.24
N THR A 471 2.48 -4.47 -3.11
CA THR A 471 3.43 -4.31 -2.00
C THR A 471 2.86 -3.42 -0.89
N HIS A 472 3.42 -3.56 0.32
CA HIS A 472 3.12 -2.66 1.43
C HIS A 472 3.38 -1.19 1.07
N VAL A 473 4.47 -0.91 0.33
CA VAL A 473 4.80 0.46 -0.11
C VAL A 473 3.67 1.05 -0.95
N MET A 474 3.13 0.27 -1.89
CA MET A 474 2.03 0.74 -2.74
C MET A 474 0.75 0.98 -1.92
N LEU A 475 0.39 0.07 -1.01
CA LEU A 475 -0.77 0.24 -0.13
C LEU A 475 -0.60 1.47 0.79
N PHE A 476 0.57 1.65 1.39
CA PHE A 476 0.84 2.77 2.27
C PHE A 476 0.88 4.11 1.51
N ASN A 477 1.41 4.14 0.30
CA ASN A 477 1.28 5.32 -0.56
C ASN A 477 -0.20 5.62 -0.87
N THR A 478 -1.00 4.59 -1.17
CA THR A 478 -2.44 4.76 -1.38
C THR A 478 -3.14 5.30 -0.13
N MET A 479 -2.76 4.85 1.06
CA MET A 479 -3.35 5.30 2.33
C MET A 479 -2.84 6.67 2.80
N PHE A 480 -1.56 6.99 2.60
CA PHE A 480 -0.87 8.10 3.27
C PHE A 480 -0.13 9.06 2.34
N GLY A 481 0.17 8.68 1.10
CA GLY A 481 0.90 9.53 0.15
C GLY A 481 0.16 10.84 -0.12
N ASP A 482 0.92 11.91 -0.33
CA ASP A 482 0.40 13.26 -0.51
C ASP A 482 0.31 13.71 -1.97
N ARG A 483 0.90 12.93 -2.90
CA ARG A 483 0.79 13.18 -4.33
C ARG A 483 -0.59 12.77 -4.85
N LYS A 484 -0.98 13.35 -5.98
CA LYS A 484 -2.26 13.06 -6.64
C LYS A 484 -2.38 11.57 -7.00
N GLU A 485 -1.33 11.03 -7.59
CA GLU A 485 -1.27 9.64 -8.06
C GLU A 485 -1.39 8.64 -6.90
N ASP A 486 -0.87 8.98 -5.73
CA ASP A 486 -0.93 8.13 -4.54
C ASP A 486 -2.38 7.91 -4.08
N ALA A 487 -3.25 8.89 -4.26
CA ALA A 487 -4.65 8.80 -3.83
C ALA A 487 -5.60 8.14 -4.85
N PHE A 488 -5.16 7.87 -6.07
CA PHE A 488 -6.03 7.36 -7.14
C PHE A 488 -6.83 6.12 -6.74
N GLY A 489 -6.19 5.13 -6.17
CA GLY A 489 -6.80 3.86 -5.79
C GLY A 489 -7.46 3.84 -4.41
N PHE A 490 -7.52 4.95 -3.66
CA PHE A 490 -7.99 4.91 -2.26
C PHE A 490 -9.46 4.46 -2.15
N HIS A 491 -10.34 4.91 -3.04
CA HIS A 491 -11.74 4.50 -3.06
C HIS A 491 -11.94 2.98 -3.32
N GLN A 492 -10.93 2.30 -3.87
CA GLN A 492 -10.95 0.87 -4.10
C GLN A 492 -10.78 0.04 -2.81
N LEU A 493 -10.30 0.66 -1.73
CA LEU A 493 -10.19 0.01 -0.42
C LEU A 493 -11.56 -0.20 0.24
N CYS A 494 -12.58 0.56 -0.18
CA CYS A 494 -13.94 0.41 0.34
C CYS A 494 -14.49 -1.00 0.07
N ASN A 495 -15.11 -1.60 1.10
CA ASN A 495 -15.76 -2.90 1.01
C ASN A 495 -14.81 -4.00 0.48
N SER A 496 -13.62 -4.11 1.06
CA SER A 496 -12.59 -5.06 0.62
C SER A 496 -12.07 -5.96 1.73
N VAL A 497 -11.44 -7.07 1.32
CA VAL A 497 -10.55 -7.86 2.18
C VAL A 497 -9.12 -7.44 1.88
N ILE A 498 -8.33 -7.14 2.90
CA ILE A 498 -6.88 -6.85 2.78
C ILE A 498 -6.11 -7.90 3.58
N VAL A 499 -5.29 -8.68 2.91
CA VAL A 499 -4.35 -9.62 3.55
C VAL A 499 -2.99 -8.94 3.61
N LEU A 500 -2.47 -8.74 4.83
CA LEU A 500 -1.16 -8.13 5.09
C LEU A 500 -0.19 -9.20 5.60
N ASP A 501 0.84 -9.50 4.81
CA ASP A 501 1.85 -10.50 5.18
C ASP A 501 3.10 -9.84 5.78
N GLU A 502 3.66 -10.44 6.84
CA GLU A 502 4.94 -10.05 7.47
C GLU A 502 5.03 -8.56 7.84
N ILE A 503 4.00 -8.03 8.49
CA ILE A 503 3.89 -6.61 8.86
C ILE A 503 5.01 -6.14 9.81
N GLN A 504 5.61 -7.04 10.58
CA GLN A 504 6.72 -6.76 11.47
C GLN A 504 8.05 -6.50 10.76
N SER A 505 8.14 -6.68 9.44
CA SER A 505 9.35 -6.42 8.67
C SER A 505 9.79 -4.94 8.70
N TYR A 506 8.87 -4.04 9.01
CA TYR A 506 9.13 -2.60 9.07
C TYR A 506 9.59 -2.10 10.44
N ASP A 507 10.03 -0.84 10.46
CA ASP A 507 10.43 -0.13 11.67
C ASP A 507 9.29 -0.15 12.70
N ASN A 508 9.60 -0.59 13.90
CA ASN A 508 8.63 -0.75 14.97
C ASN A 508 8.08 0.58 15.52
N ARG A 509 8.72 1.72 15.23
CA ARG A 509 8.23 3.06 15.61
C ARG A 509 6.91 3.44 14.96
N ILE A 510 6.60 2.87 13.79
CA ILE A 510 5.34 3.15 13.08
C ILE A 510 4.19 2.24 13.50
N TRP A 511 4.44 1.13 14.20
CA TRP A 511 3.42 0.09 14.48
C TRP A 511 2.18 0.64 15.17
N GLY A 512 2.34 1.49 16.20
CA GLY A 512 1.20 2.10 16.91
C GLY A 512 0.36 3.01 16.02
N LYS A 513 1.03 3.85 15.20
CA LYS A 513 0.35 4.71 14.22
C LYS A 513 -0.38 3.87 13.18
N MET A 514 0.29 2.85 12.66
CA MET A 514 -0.24 1.95 11.63
C MET A 514 -1.49 1.22 12.09
N ILE A 515 -1.45 0.55 13.26
CA ILE A 515 -2.63 -0.21 13.73
C ILE A 515 -3.81 0.72 14.05
N THR A 516 -3.56 1.94 14.53
CA THR A 516 -4.61 2.92 14.79
C THR A 516 -5.29 3.37 13.49
N PHE A 517 -4.51 3.63 12.42
CA PHE A 517 -5.07 3.93 11.10
C PHE A 517 -5.84 2.74 10.51
N LEU A 518 -5.25 1.54 10.53
CA LEU A 518 -5.90 0.34 9.99
C LEU A 518 -7.26 0.08 10.65
N LYS A 519 -7.36 0.27 11.98
CA LYS A 519 -8.64 0.15 12.70
C LYS A 519 -9.67 1.19 12.24
N GLY A 520 -9.29 2.46 12.17
CA GLY A 520 -10.20 3.52 11.74
C GLY A 520 -10.65 3.36 10.28
N PHE A 521 -9.72 2.96 9.38
CA PHE A 521 -10.07 2.71 7.98
C PHE A 521 -10.95 1.47 7.83
N ALA A 522 -10.65 0.38 8.56
CA ALA A 522 -11.46 -0.82 8.53
C ALA A 522 -12.89 -0.58 8.99
N GLU A 523 -13.07 0.26 9.99
CA GLU A 523 -14.36 0.62 10.53
C GLU A 523 -15.17 1.51 9.58
N LEU A 524 -14.57 2.61 9.08
CA LEU A 524 -15.26 3.52 8.18
C LEU A 524 -15.55 2.90 6.82
N LEU A 525 -14.53 2.30 6.19
CA LEU A 525 -14.58 1.84 4.80
C LEU A 525 -15.07 0.39 4.66
N ASN A 526 -15.48 -0.27 5.75
CA ASN A 526 -15.89 -1.67 5.79
C ASN A 526 -14.82 -2.62 5.23
N ILE A 527 -13.59 -2.49 5.72
CA ILE A 527 -12.48 -3.35 5.30
C ILE A 527 -12.34 -4.50 6.30
N LYS A 528 -12.15 -5.72 5.80
CA LYS A 528 -11.74 -6.87 6.59
C LYS A 528 -10.24 -7.09 6.40
N ILE A 529 -9.44 -7.01 7.46
CA ILE A 529 -8.00 -7.09 7.39
C ILE A 529 -7.53 -8.38 8.05
N ILE A 530 -6.76 -9.20 7.31
CA ILE A 530 -6.08 -10.38 7.83
C ILE A 530 -4.60 -10.03 7.92
N ILE A 531 -4.07 -9.93 9.13
CA ILE A 531 -2.63 -9.69 9.38
C ILE A 531 -1.99 -11.04 9.69
N MET A 532 -1.04 -11.47 8.87
CA MET A 532 -0.40 -12.76 9.05
C MET A 532 1.12 -12.68 9.21
N SER A 533 1.67 -13.50 10.08
CA SER A 533 3.10 -13.67 10.32
C SER A 533 3.40 -14.95 11.12
N ALA A 534 4.67 -15.36 11.16
CA ALA A 534 5.18 -16.35 12.09
C ALA A 534 5.60 -15.73 13.44
N THR A 535 5.91 -14.44 13.46
CA THR A 535 6.43 -13.70 14.61
C THR A 535 5.63 -12.41 14.81
N LEU A 536 4.35 -12.55 15.12
CA LEU A 536 3.44 -11.42 15.17
C LEU A 536 3.52 -10.68 16.52
N PRO A 537 3.83 -9.36 16.53
CA PRO A 537 3.73 -8.58 17.74
C PRO A 537 2.27 -8.38 18.17
N ASN A 538 2.03 -8.24 19.47
CA ASN A 538 0.71 -7.88 19.98
C ASN A 538 0.43 -6.39 19.74
N LEU A 539 0.05 -6.04 18.51
CA LEU A 539 -0.20 -4.66 18.09
C LEU A 539 -1.35 -4.00 18.87
N GLU A 540 -2.24 -4.81 19.45
CA GLU A 540 -3.38 -4.31 20.25
C GLU A 540 -2.94 -3.51 21.47
N LEU A 541 -1.77 -3.81 22.04
CA LEU A 541 -1.22 -3.08 23.17
C LEU A 541 -0.72 -1.67 22.79
N LEU A 542 -0.55 -1.38 21.50
CA LEU A 542 -0.09 -0.09 21.00
C LEU A 542 -1.24 0.88 20.67
N THR A 543 -2.47 0.50 20.92
CA THR A 543 -3.67 1.30 20.64
C THR A 543 -4.67 1.20 21.77
N ASP A 544 -5.36 2.28 22.06
CA ASP A 544 -6.40 2.31 23.12
C ASP A 544 -7.70 1.59 22.71
N ASN A 545 -7.85 1.23 21.43
CA ASN A 545 -9.04 0.59 20.89
C ASN A 545 -8.80 -0.89 20.56
N THR A 546 -9.24 -1.80 21.43
CA THR A 546 -9.14 -3.26 21.26
C THR A 546 -10.38 -3.89 20.62
N ALA A 547 -11.43 -3.10 20.33
CA ALA A 547 -12.66 -3.61 19.73
C ALA A 547 -12.44 -3.99 18.26
N GLY A 548 -13.17 -5.00 17.80
CA GLY A 548 -13.20 -5.38 16.38
C GLY A 548 -12.07 -6.27 15.91
N THR A 549 -11.30 -6.89 16.81
CA THR A 549 -10.18 -7.78 16.47
C THR A 549 -10.41 -9.22 16.95
N GLU A 550 -9.81 -10.20 16.24
CA GLU A 550 -9.86 -11.61 16.60
C GLU A 550 -8.55 -12.33 16.23
N LYS A 551 -8.12 -13.29 17.07
CA LYS A 551 -6.98 -14.19 16.79
C LYS A 551 -7.50 -15.48 16.16
N LEU A 552 -7.05 -15.77 14.94
CA LEU A 552 -7.50 -16.94 14.19
C LEU A 552 -6.89 -18.27 14.66
N ILE A 553 -5.82 -18.21 15.43
CA ILE A 553 -5.24 -19.35 16.16
C ILE A 553 -5.27 -19.01 17.65
N THR A 554 -6.19 -19.58 18.38
CA THR A 554 -6.38 -19.29 19.81
C THR A 554 -5.38 -20.06 20.67
N ASP A 555 -5.12 -21.34 20.36
CA ASP A 555 -4.08 -22.13 21.01
C ASP A 555 -2.81 -22.16 20.15
N ARG A 556 -2.05 -21.06 20.27
CA ARG A 556 -0.77 -20.88 19.57
C ARG A 556 0.23 -21.99 19.94
N ASP A 557 0.33 -22.29 21.23
CA ASP A 557 1.34 -23.20 21.77
C ASP A 557 1.15 -24.63 21.27
N LYS A 558 -0.09 -25.08 21.06
CA LYS A 558 -0.41 -26.36 20.43
C LYS A 558 0.39 -26.58 19.14
N TYR A 559 0.51 -25.57 18.31
CA TYR A 559 1.19 -25.66 17.02
C TYR A 559 2.69 -25.32 17.11
N PHE A 560 3.05 -24.21 17.75
CA PHE A 560 4.45 -23.75 17.76
C PHE A 560 5.39 -24.66 18.52
N ARG A 561 4.90 -25.28 19.61
CA ARG A 561 5.69 -26.23 20.43
C ARG A 561 5.66 -27.68 19.93
N HIS A 562 4.80 -27.97 18.96
CA HIS A 562 4.76 -29.32 18.40
C HIS A 562 6.11 -29.69 17.77
N ASN A 563 6.62 -30.89 18.04
CA ASN A 563 7.95 -31.36 17.62
C ASN A 563 8.22 -31.19 16.12
N MET A 564 7.19 -31.36 15.27
CA MET A 564 7.31 -31.21 13.82
C MET A 564 7.63 -29.77 13.35
N PHE A 565 7.29 -28.75 14.14
CA PHE A 565 7.66 -27.37 13.90
C PHE A 565 8.84 -26.91 14.77
N ALA A 566 8.79 -27.19 16.09
CA ALA A 566 9.80 -26.70 17.04
C ALA A 566 11.17 -27.34 16.84
N LYS A 567 11.23 -28.65 16.56
CA LYS A 567 12.49 -29.42 16.40
C LYS A 567 12.88 -29.62 14.93
N ARG A 568 12.35 -28.83 14.02
CA ARG A 568 12.71 -28.89 12.60
C ARG A 568 14.17 -28.50 12.36
N VAL A 569 14.66 -27.56 13.16
CA VAL A 569 16.02 -27.01 13.08
C VAL A 569 16.63 -27.00 14.47
N GLU A 570 17.82 -27.55 14.62
CA GLU A 570 18.66 -27.43 15.80
C GLU A 570 19.45 -26.11 15.75
N VAL A 571 19.60 -25.47 16.90
CA VAL A 571 20.30 -24.19 17.02
C VAL A 571 21.60 -24.39 17.79
N ASP A 572 22.69 -23.85 17.26
CA ASP A 572 24.01 -23.88 17.86
C ASP A 572 24.50 -22.44 18.07
N TYR A 573 24.88 -22.11 19.30
CA TYR A 573 25.35 -20.77 19.70
C TYR A 573 26.86 -20.72 19.93
N SER A 574 27.61 -21.78 19.64
CA SER A 574 29.05 -21.86 19.92
C SER A 574 29.86 -20.74 19.25
N LEU A 575 29.51 -20.41 17.99
CA LEU A 575 30.16 -19.31 17.26
C LEU A 575 29.70 -17.92 17.72
N LEU A 576 28.63 -17.81 18.48
CA LEU A 576 28.14 -16.56 19.01
C LEU A 576 28.78 -16.20 20.35
N ASP A 577 29.23 -17.19 21.10
CA ASP A 577 29.85 -17.02 22.41
C ASP A 577 31.35 -16.69 22.32
N GLU A 578 31.92 -16.64 21.11
CA GLU A 578 33.29 -16.28 20.81
C GLU A 578 33.36 -15.05 19.89
N ASP A 579 34.39 -14.21 20.05
CA ASP A 579 34.69 -13.16 19.07
C ASP A 579 35.33 -13.81 17.84
N ILE A 580 34.61 -13.93 16.72
CA ILE A 580 35.05 -14.61 15.51
C ILE A 580 35.40 -13.60 14.41
N THR A 581 36.51 -13.82 13.72
CA THR A 581 36.90 -13.10 12.50
C THR A 581 36.28 -13.74 11.26
N ILE A 582 36.31 -13.04 10.12
CA ILE A 582 35.78 -13.56 8.84
C ILE A 582 36.57 -14.77 8.36
N GLU A 583 37.88 -14.78 8.58
CA GLU A 583 38.79 -15.88 8.25
C GLU A 583 38.54 -17.12 9.12
N GLU A 584 38.34 -16.92 10.43
CA GLU A 584 38.01 -18.00 11.36
C GLU A 584 36.64 -18.60 11.05
N LEU A 585 35.65 -17.78 10.69
CA LEU A 585 34.38 -18.26 10.23
C LEU A 585 34.48 -19.11 8.96
N ALA A 586 35.29 -18.67 7.98
CA ALA A 586 35.52 -19.41 6.74
C ALA A 586 36.18 -20.75 7.03
N GLN A 587 37.21 -20.76 7.89
CA GLN A 587 37.89 -21.99 8.30
C GLN A 587 36.96 -22.96 9.02
N CYS A 588 36.12 -22.45 9.98
CA CYS A 588 35.15 -23.27 10.68
C CYS A 588 34.13 -23.92 9.73
N ILE A 589 33.71 -23.21 8.70
CA ILE A 589 32.73 -23.72 7.72
C ILE A 589 33.38 -24.78 6.80
N VAL A 590 34.64 -24.58 6.38
CA VAL A 590 35.37 -25.53 5.53
C VAL A 590 35.73 -26.80 6.30
N ASP A 591 36.15 -26.68 7.58
CA ASP A 591 36.58 -27.79 8.41
C ASP A 591 35.41 -28.59 9.01
N ASN A 592 34.18 -28.07 8.95
CA ASN A 592 33.03 -28.75 9.51
C ASN A 592 32.56 -29.89 8.58
N ASP A 593 32.87 -31.11 8.95
CA ASP A 593 32.48 -32.34 8.22
C ASP A 593 30.95 -32.43 7.98
N GLU A 594 30.12 -31.80 8.83
CA GLU A 594 28.67 -31.79 8.66
C GLU A 594 28.22 -31.05 7.40
N ASN A 595 29.06 -30.12 6.88
CA ASN A 595 28.79 -29.35 5.67
C ASN A 595 29.05 -30.14 4.39
N ALA A 596 29.81 -31.26 4.45
CA ALA A 596 30.22 -32.03 3.28
C ALA A 596 28.99 -32.57 2.52
N SER A 597 28.96 -32.28 1.21
CA SER A 597 27.90 -32.72 0.29
C SER A 597 26.50 -32.27 0.71
N LYS A 598 26.38 -31.07 1.32
CA LYS A 598 25.11 -30.48 1.74
C LYS A 598 24.92 -29.08 1.15
N LYS A 599 23.67 -28.63 1.15
CA LYS A 599 23.30 -27.25 0.83
C LYS A 599 23.50 -26.38 2.06
N VAL A 600 24.48 -25.46 2.00
CA VAL A 600 24.84 -24.56 3.10
C VAL A 600 24.43 -23.13 2.77
N LEU A 601 23.72 -22.47 3.68
CA LEU A 601 23.34 -21.06 3.57
C LEU A 601 24.09 -20.23 4.61
N ILE A 602 24.74 -19.14 4.15
CA ILE A 602 25.49 -18.23 5.02
C ILE A 602 24.94 -16.83 4.82
N GLU A 603 24.44 -16.19 5.90
CA GLU A 603 23.86 -14.85 5.81
C GLU A 603 24.68 -13.83 6.59
N PHE A 604 25.01 -12.74 5.92
CA PHE A 604 25.64 -11.55 6.48
C PHE A 604 24.66 -10.37 6.52
N ILE A 605 24.84 -9.46 7.48
CA ILE A 605 24.07 -8.22 7.55
C ILE A 605 24.60 -7.20 6.54
N LYS A 606 25.94 -7.09 6.41
CA LYS A 606 26.57 -6.18 5.47
C LYS A 606 26.91 -6.88 4.17
N LYS A 607 26.60 -6.21 3.08
CA LYS A 607 26.91 -6.65 1.74
C LYS A 607 28.41 -6.85 1.53
N LYS A 608 29.24 -5.90 2.03
CA LYS A 608 30.70 -6.01 1.92
C LYS A 608 31.23 -7.28 2.60
N SER A 609 30.74 -7.58 3.81
CA SER A 609 31.14 -8.79 4.52
C SER A 609 30.77 -10.06 3.76
N ALA A 610 29.60 -10.08 3.10
CA ALA A 610 29.20 -11.20 2.25
C ALA A 610 30.10 -11.37 1.03
N GLU A 611 30.49 -10.26 0.38
CA GLU A 611 31.39 -10.28 -0.78
C GLU A 611 32.82 -10.67 -0.42
N ASP A 612 33.38 -10.11 0.66
CA ASP A 612 34.70 -10.44 1.15
C ASP A 612 34.79 -11.94 1.54
N PHE A 613 33.74 -12.43 2.21
CA PHE A 613 33.61 -13.83 2.57
C PHE A 613 33.47 -14.74 1.35
N TYR A 614 32.69 -14.35 0.36
CA TYR A 614 32.53 -15.09 -0.89
C TYR A 614 33.87 -15.28 -1.60
N ARG A 615 34.67 -14.22 -1.75
CA ARG A 615 35.99 -14.28 -2.35
C ARG A 615 36.96 -15.16 -1.56
N LEU A 616 36.98 -14.98 -0.23
CA LEU A 616 37.79 -15.80 0.66
C LEU A 616 37.45 -17.29 0.54
N LEU A 617 36.17 -17.63 0.49
CA LEU A 617 35.77 -19.02 0.42
C LEU A 617 36.08 -19.68 -0.94
N GLN A 618 36.07 -18.90 -2.03
CA GLN A 618 36.52 -19.39 -3.35
C GLN A 618 37.98 -19.86 -3.37
N ASP A 619 38.85 -19.22 -2.56
CA ASP A 619 40.25 -19.61 -2.43
C ASP A 619 40.46 -20.84 -1.52
N MET A 620 39.47 -21.20 -0.70
CA MET A 620 39.58 -22.24 0.34
C MET A 620 38.90 -23.57 -0.03
N THR A 621 38.02 -23.60 -1.02
CA THR A 621 37.24 -24.82 -1.37
C THR A 621 36.90 -24.86 -2.85
N ASP A 622 36.89 -26.07 -3.45
CA ASP A 622 36.44 -26.33 -4.82
C ASP A 622 34.91 -26.49 -4.95
N ARG A 623 34.17 -26.30 -3.88
CA ARG A 623 32.69 -26.41 -3.90
C ARG A 623 32.09 -25.27 -4.73
N GLN A 624 30.90 -25.51 -5.27
CA GLN A 624 30.16 -24.47 -5.94
C GLN A 624 29.67 -23.44 -4.92
N ILE A 625 30.07 -22.17 -5.09
CA ILE A 625 29.68 -21.06 -4.22
C ILE A 625 28.88 -20.05 -5.03
N LEU A 626 27.75 -19.62 -4.51
CA LEU A 626 26.88 -18.61 -5.10
C LEU A 626 26.79 -17.40 -4.16
N LEU A 627 26.66 -16.20 -4.73
CA LEU A 627 26.49 -14.96 -3.98
C LEU A 627 25.16 -14.30 -4.34
N MET A 628 24.29 -14.04 -3.35
CA MET A 628 23.01 -13.38 -3.51
C MET A 628 22.91 -12.16 -2.60
N THR A 629 22.94 -10.97 -3.17
CA THR A 629 22.88 -9.70 -2.43
C THR A 629 21.76 -8.80 -2.96
N GLY A 630 21.60 -7.63 -2.34
CA GLY A 630 20.67 -6.60 -2.83
C GLY A 630 20.99 -6.12 -4.25
N ASP A 631 22.21 -6.29 -4.74
CA ASP A 631 22.64 -5.91 -6.08
C ASP A 631 22.31 -6.93 -7.16
N SER A 632 22.05 -8.18 -6.77
CA SER A 632 21.63 -9.19 -7.75
C SER A 632 20.32 -8.76 -8.40
N SER A 633 20.25 -8.79 -9.72
CA SER A 633 19.03 -8.51 -10.45
C SER A 633 17.92 -9.53 -10.13
N ILE A 634 16.67 -9.21 -10.44
CA ILE A 634 15.53 -10.11 -10.20
C ILE A 634 15.73 -11.43 -10.95
N GLN A 635 16.23 -11.36 -12.19
CA GLN A 635 16.46 -12.56 -13.01
C GLN A 635 17.59 -13.42 -12.46
N GLU A 636 18.71 -12.80 -12.08
CA GLU A 636 19.83 -13.53 -11.46
C GLU A 636 19.41 -14.28 -10.19
N ARG A 637 18.60 -13.66 -9.32
CA ARG A 637 18.09 -14.32 -8.12
C ARG A 637 17.20 -15.50 -8.46
N LYS A 638 16.32 -15.35 -9.44
CA LYS A 638 15.42 -16.41 -9.88
C LYS A 638 16.21 -17.59 -10.44
N ASP A 639 17.19 -17.35 -11.29
CA ASP A 639 18.04 -18.38 -11.88
C ASP A 639 18.86 -19.11 -10.80
N MET A 640 19.38 -18.38 -9.79
CA MET A 640 20.06 -19.00 -8.64
C MET A 640 19.12 -19.91 -7.85
N ILE A 641 17.91 -19.47 -7.55
CA ILE A 641 16.90 -20.24 -6.80
C ILE A 641 16.54 -21.54 -7.53
N ASP A 642 16.29 -21.45 -8.84
CA ASP A 642 15.93 -22.59 -9.68
C ASP A 642 17.08 -23.58 -9.76
N ASN A 643 18.32 -23.11 -9.92
CA ASN A 643 19.52 -23.92 -9.93
C ASN A 643 19.76 -24.62 -8.58
N ILE A 644 19.68 -23.90 -7.45
CA ILE A 644 19.87 -24.48 -6.10
C ILE A 644 18.90 -25.63 -5.86
N SER A 645 17.70 -25.57 -6.39
CA SER A 645 16.69 -26.62 -6.21
C SER A 645 17.16 -27.99 -6.74
N SER A 646 17.93 -27.97 -7.84
CA SER A 646 18.46 -29.16 -8.52
C SER A 646 19.79 -29.66 -7.99
N MET A 647 20.53 -28.85 -7.23
CA MET A 647 21.84 -29.19 -6.67
C MET A 647 21.71 -30.03 -5.40
N SER A 648 22.70 -30.82 -5.09
CA SER A 648 22.82 -31.56 -3.82
C SER A 648 23.94 -31.00 -2.93
N ASP A 649 24.90 -30.27 -3.51
CA ASP A 649 26.07 -29.69 -2.85
C ASP A 649 26.28 -28.26 -3.38
N VAL A 650 26.06 -27.26 -2.51
CA VAL A 650 26.24 -25.85 -2.85
C VAL A 650 26.39 -25.02 -1.57
N VAL A 651 27.18 -23.95 -1.66
CA VAL A 651 27.25 -22.92 -0.62
C VAL A 651 26.64 -21.64 -1.18
N LEU A 652 25.61 -21.14 -0.52
CA LEU A 652 24.99 -19.85 -0.85
C LEU A 652 25.40 -18.82 0.20
N VAL A 653 26.17 -17.82 -0.20
CA VAL A 653 26.47 -16.63 0.59
C VAL A 653 25.42 -15.56 0.26
N ALA A 654 24.77 -15.00 1.24
CA ALA A 654 23.67 -14.06 1.01
C ALA A 654 23.64 -12.91 2.04
N THR A 655 22.87 -11.89 1.72
CA THR A 655 22.42 -10.90 2.70
C THR A 655 20.93 -11.12 3.02
N GLN A 656 20.30 -10.22 3.76
CA GLN A 656 18.88 -10.33 4.19
C GLN A 656 17.88 -10.53 3.03
N VAL A 657 18.30 -10.42 1.79
CA VAL A 657 17.45 -10.71 0.62
C VAL A 657 16.90 -12.14 0.63
N ILE A 658 17.53 -13.04 1.40
CA ILE A 658 17.13 -14.43 1.53
C ILE A 658 15.99 -14.65 2.54
N GLU A 659 15.80 -13.74 3.49
CA GLU A 659 14.86 -13.89 4.59
C GLU A 659 13.41 -13.92 4.11
N ALA A 660 13.08 -13.11 3.11
CA ALA A 660 11.71 -13.02 2.60
C ALA A 660 11.66 -13.15 1.07
N GLY A 661 10.67 -13.89 0.58
CA GLY A 661 10.43 -14.03 -0.85
C GLY A 661 11.35 -14.99 -1.61
N VAL A 662 12.12 -15.82 -0.91
CA VAL A 662 13.00 -16.81 -1.52
C VAL A 662 12.57 -18.22 -1.11
N ASP A 663 12.23 -19.05 -2.10
CA ASP A 663 11.77 -20.43 -1.86
C ASP A 663 12.92 -21.44 -2.04
N ILE A 664 13.77 -21.54 -1.02
CA ILE A 664 14.87 -22.50 -0.97
C ILE A 664 14.73 -23.43 0.23
N ASP A 665 15.30 -24.62 0.10
CA ASP A 665 15.36 -25.64 1.15
C ASP A 665 16.82 -26.07 1.34
N MET A 666 17.46 -25.51 2.38
CA MET A 666 18.86 -25.70 2.69
C MET A 666 19.01 -26.70 3.84
N ASP A 667 20.16 -27.37 3.97
CA ASP A 667 20.41 -28.36 5.02
C ASP A 667 21.01 -27.72 6.27
N ILE A 668 21.95 -26.80 6.12
CA ILE A 668 22.67 -26.13 7.22
C ILE A 668 22.69 -24.61 6.97
N GLY A 669 22.59 -23.84 8.05
CA GLY A 669 22.64 -22.38 8.02
C GLY A 669 23.69 -21.80 8.95
N TYR A 670 24.31 -20.71 8.53
CA TYR A 670 25.17 -19.83 9.34
C TYR A 670 24.62 -18.41 9.23
N LYS A 671 24.25 -17.80 10.34
CA LYS A 671 23.59 -16.49 10.34
C LYS A 671 24.24 -15.51 11.29
N ASN A 672 24.62 -14.34 10.77
CA ASN A 672 24.96 -13.18 11.59
C ASN A 672 23.69 -12.71 12.32
N ILE A 673 23.77 -12.59 13.64
CA ILE A 673 22.61 -12.18 14.45
C ILE A 673 22.12 -10.77 14.11
N SER A 674 20.80 -10.57 14.15
CA SER A 674 20.14 -9.30 13.88
C SER A 674 18.91 -9.10 14.76
N ARG A 675 17.72 -9.25 14.21
CA ARG A 675 16.44 -9.18 14.92
C ARG A 675 15.89 -10.58 15.12
N LEU A 676 15.24 -10.85 16.23
CA LEU A 676 14.73 -12.18 16.56
C LEU A 676 13.73 -12.73 15.51
N ASP A 677 12.93 -11.86 14.89
CA ASP A 677 12.06 -12.21 13.77
C ASP A 677 12.83 -12.59 12.51
N SER A 678 13.95 -11.94 12.26
CA SER A 678 14.87 -12.24 11.15
C SER A 678 15.52 -13.63 11.34
N GLU A 679 15.92 -13.97 12.58
CA GLU A 679 16.45 -15.28 12.90
C GLU A 679 15.43 -16.40 12.60
N GLU A 680 14.17 -16.22 12.97
CA GLU A 680 13.11 -17.19 12.66
C GLU A 680 12.84 -17.30 11.16
N GLN A 681 12.87 -16.20 10.42
CA GLN A 681 12.69 -16.21 8.96
C GLN A 681 13.82 -16.98 8.27
N PHE A 682 15.08 -16.76 8.70
CA PHE A 682 16.22 -17.51 8.22
C PHE A 682 16.13 -19.02 8.54
N MET A 683 15.80 -19.36 9.78
CA MET A 683 15.57 -20.77 10.17
C MET A 683 14.45 -21.40 9.33
N GLY A 684 13.52 -20.62 8.85
CA GLY A 684 12.48 -21.01 7.90
C GLY A 684 13.00 -21.50 6.55
N ARG A 685 14.25 -21.19 6.17
CA ARG A 685 14.90 -21.63 4.93
C ARG A 685 15.68 -22.94 5.12
N ILE A 686 15.91 -23.34 6.36
CA ILE A 686 16.65 -24.56 6.69
C ILE A 686 15.66 -25.69 6.94
N ASN A 687 15.87 -26.84 6.26
CA ASN A 687 14.97 -27.98 6.29
C ASN A 687 13.48 -27.59 6.15
N ARG A 688 13.22 -26.72 5.17
CA ARG A 688 11.88 -26.17 4.95
C ARG A 688 10.84 -27.24 4.67
N SER A 689 11.23 -28.29 3.97
CA SER A 689 10.37 -29.43 3.66
C SER A 689 10.05 -30.30 4.90
N GLY A 690 10.79 -30.17 6.01
CA GLY A 690 10.63 -30.95 7.22
C GLY A 690 11.05 -32.42 7.07
N LYS A 691 11.78 -32.78 6.01
CA LYS A 691 12.17 -34.19 5.72
C LYS A 691 13.33 -34.71 6.56
N LYS A 692 14.20 -33.80 7.01
CA LYS A 692 15.42 -34.11 7.78
C LYS A 692 15.42 -33.29 9.08
N THR A 693 16.52 -33.23 9.79
CA THR A 693 16.80 -32.24 10.82
C THR A 693 17.83 -31.26 10.26
N GLY A 694 17.51 -29.98 10.25
CA GLY A 694 18.41 -28.91 9.87
C GLY A 694 19.23 -28.43 11.06
N LYS A 695 20.33 -27.71 10.81
CA LYS A 695 21.13 -27.10 11.87
C LYS A 695 21.47 -25.66 11.51
N VAL A 696 21.42 -24.76 12.49
CA VAL A 696 21.75 -23.33 12.32
C VAL A 696 22.75 -22.92 13.38
N TYR A 697 23.84 -22.32 12.91
CA TYR A 697 24.86 -21.68 13.72
C TYR A 697 24.68 -20.17 13.69
N PHE A 698 24.61 -19.55 14.86
CA PHE A 698 24.57 -18.08 14.97
C PHE A 698 25.96 -17.53 15.30
N TYR A 699 26.31 -16.40 14.65
CA TYR A 699 27.56 -15.68 14.89
C TYR A 699 27.32 -14.16 14.91
N ASN A 700 28.27 -13.37 15.37
CA ASN A 700 28.15 -11.91 15.52
C ASN A 700 29.37 -11.18 14.97
N LEU A 701 29.51 -11.11 13.65
CA LEU A 701 30.58 -10.41 12.96
C LEU A 701 30.20 -8.96 12.64
N ASP A 702 29.01 -8.77 12.07
CA ASP A 702 28.47 -7.48 11.71
C ASP A 702 27.48 -7.00 12.79
N LYS A 703 27.63 -5.74 13.25
CA LYS A 703 26.71 -5.18 14.23
C LYS A 703 25.42 -4.69 13.56
N ALA A 704 24.29 -5.33 13.84
CA ALA A 704 22.97 -5.02 13.29
C ALA A 704 22.55 -3.55 13.53
N LYS A 705 22.94 -2.96 14.64
CA LYS A 705 22.64 -1.57 15.01
C LYS A 705 23.20 -0.54 14.01
N ASN A 706 24.25 -0.88 13.26
CA ASN A 706 24.81 0.00 12.22
C ASN A 706 23.88 0.14 11.01
N ILE A 707 23.04 -0.87 10.75
CA ILE A 707 22.09 -0.90 9.64
C ILE A 707 20.70 -0.44 10.11
N TYR A 708 20.20 -1.02 11.19
CA TYR A 708 18.85 -0.77 11.71
C TYR A 708 18.83 0.27 12.85
N ARG A 709 19.48 1.39 12.66
CA ARG A 709 19.90 2.41 13.67
C ARG A 709 18.85 2.75 14.74
N ASN A 710 17.57 2.77 14.40
CA ASN A 710 16.48 3.24 15.25
C ASN A 710 15.51 2.13 15.68
N ASP A 711 15.74 0.89 15.24
CA ASP A 711 14.89 -0.25 15.60
C ASP A 711 15.28 -0.76 17.01
N ALA A 712 14.32 -0.78 17.91
CA ALA A 712 14.57 -1.21 19.29
C ALA A 712 14.99 -2.70 19.39
N ARG A 713 14.67 -3.52 18.38
CA ARG A 713 14.96 -4.96 18.37
C ARG A 713 16.45 -5.29 18.22
N VAL A 714 17.28 -4.35 17.74
CA VAL A 714 18.71 -4.58 17.53
C VAL A 714 19.61 -4.06 18.67
N ASP A 715 19.05 -3.60 19.77
CA ASP A 715 19.83 -3.32 20.96
C ASP A 715 20.37 -4.63 21.55
N THR A 716 21.62 -4.64 22.00
CA THR A 716 22.35 -5.85 22.44
C THR A 716 21.59 -6.69 23.48
N ASP A 717 20.90 -6.02 24.42
CA ASP A 717 20.09 -6.67 25.45
C ASP A 717 18.81 -7.33 24.91
N LYS A 718 18.46 -7.14 23.63
CA LYS A 718 17.25 -7.61 22.97
C LYS A 718 17.50 -8.58 21.81
N THR A 719 18.78 -8.87 21.54
CA THR A 719 19.23 -9.82 20.51
C THR A 719 19.73 -11.12 21.14
N LEU A 720 20.14 -12.10 20.32
CA LEU A 720 20.72 -13.38 20.78
C LEU A 720 22.07 -13.22 21.52
N GLU A 721 22.66 -12.03 21.57
CA GLU A 721 23.81 -11.76 22.46
C GLU A 721 23.41 -11.97 23.93
N ASN A 722 22.14 -11.67 24.27
CA ASN A 722 21.59 -11.95 25.60
C ASN A 722 21.03 -13.38 25.67
N SER A 723 21.55 -14.18 26.61
CA SER A 723 21.13 -15.58 26.81
C SER A 723 19.63 -15.73 27.11
N ASP A 724 19.01 -14.75 27.79
CA ASP A 724 17.58 -14.79 28.11
C ASP A 724 16.72 -14.68 26.84
N ILE A 725 17.22 -13.99 25.81
CA ILE A 725 16.52 -13.86 24.51
C ILE A 725 16.60 -15.13 23.70
N ARG A 726 17.67 -15.95 23.85
CA ARG A 726 17.81 -17.26 23.18
C ARG A 726 16.66 -18.20 23.55
N GLU A 727 16.15 -18.12 24.80
CA GLU A 727 15.02 -18.93 25.23
C GLU A 727 13.75 -18.66 24.43
N TYR A 728 13.47 -17.39 24.07
CA TYR A 728 12.32 -17.06 23.23
C TYR A 728 12.43 -17.63 21.81
N LEU A 729 13.64 -17.68 21.22
CA LEU A 729 13.85 -18.32 19.92
C LEU A 729 13.70 -19.84 20.01
N ASN A 730 14.28 -20.48 21.04
CA ASN A 730 14.25 -21.93 21.24
C ASN A 730 12.83 -22.45 21.50
N THR A 731 12.06 -21.70 22.28
CA THR A 731 10.66 -22.06 22.61
C THR A 731 9.65 -21.53 21.59
N LYS A 732 10.09 -20.74 20.60
CA LYS A 732 9.23 -20.05 19.62
C LYS A 732 8.23 -19.09 20.27
N ASP A 733 8.52 -18.55 21.44
CA ASP A 733 7.62 -17.70 22.21
C ASP A 733 7.81 -16.23 21.86
N PHE A 734 7.65 -15.91 20.55
CA PHE A 734 7.77 -14.54 20.04
C PHE A 734 6.74 -13.58 20.63
N PHE A 735 5.56 -14.09 20.95
CA PHE A 735 4.52 -13.27 21.57
C PHE A 735 5.02 -12.67 22.90
N LYS A 736 5.61 -13.51 23.78
CA LYS A 736 6.18 -13.01 25.05
C LYS A 736 7.42 -12.16 24.84
N TYR A 737 8.25 -12.46 23.86
CA TYR A 737 9.38 -11.60 23.51
C TYR A 737 8.90 -10.18 23.19
N TYR A 738 7.91 -10.04 22.31
CA TYR A 738 7.38 -8.73 21.99
C TYR A 738 6.71 -8.09 23.20
N GLU A 739 5.86 -8.79 23.92
CA GLU A 739 5.10 -8.25 25.05
C GLU A 739 6.00 -7.79 26.20
N ASN A 740 7.03 -8.58 26.55
CA ASN A 740 7.88 -8.32 27.72
C ASN A 740 9.11 -7.49 27.39
N VAL A 741 9.64 -7.54 26.17
CA VAL A 741 10.93 -6.94 25.83
C VAL A 741 10.77 -5.71 24.91
N ILE A 742 9.97 -5.79 23.85
CA ILE A 742 9.91 -4.74 22.83
C ILE A 742 8.81 -3.71 23.11
N LEU A 743 7.57 -4.17 23.34
CA LEU A 743 6.43 -3.27 23.51
C LEU A 743 6.58 -2.29 24.68
N PRO A 744 7.16 -2.65 25.85
CA PRO A 744 7.40 -1.68 26.92
C PRO A 744 8.30 -0.51 26.50
N VAL A 745 9.28 -0.77 25.64
CA VAL A 745 10.17 0.28 25.11
C VAL A 745 9.41 1.20 24.16
N LEU A 746 8.59 0.62 23.27
CA LEU A 746 7.78 1.38 22.32
C LEU A 746 6.73 2.25 23.03
N LEU A 747 6.00 1.69 23.99
CA LEU A 747 5.00 2.42 24.78
C LEU A 747 5.65 3.61 25.52
N LYS A 748 6.80 3.38 26.14
CA LYS A 748 7.54 4.44 26.81
C LYS A 748 8.04 5.53 25.86
N SER A 749 8.40 5.18 24.63
CA SER A 749 8.81 6.17 23.62
C SER A 749 7.63 7.01 23.12
N GLN A 750 6.46 6.40 22.95
CA GLN A 750 5.23 7.05 22.49
C GLN A 750 4.64 8.05 23.50
N GLU A 751 4.99 7.93 24.79
CA GLU A 751 4.55 8.85 25.84
C GLU A 751 5.43 10.11 25.96
N LYS A 752 6.63 10.09 25.38
CA LYS A 752 7.55 11.24 25.45
C LYS A 752 7.00 12.41 24.63
N ILE A 753 7.29 13.64 25.11
CA ILE A 753 7.00 14.89 24.38
C ILE A 753 8.05 15.05 23.28
N THR A 754 7.95 14.25 22.25
CA THR A 754 8.80 14.26 21.04
C THR A 754 7.91 14.12 19.82
N ASP A 755 8.48 14.24 18.62
CA ASP A 755 7.79 14.00 17.35
C ASP A 755 7.16 12.60 17.23
N ASP A 756 7.56 11.66 18.10
CA ASP A 756 7.01 10.30 18.14
C ASP A 756 5.78 10.17 19.07
N ASN A 757 5.33 11.26 19.68
CA ASN A 757 4.14 11.23 20.53
C ASN A 757 2.89 10.90 19.71
N ILE A 758 2.36 9.70 19.90
CA ILE A 758 1.23 9.18 19.14
C ILE A 758 -0.04 10.03 19.34
N LYS A 759 -0.28 10.51 20.56
CA LYS A 759 -1.46 11.35 20.87
C LYS A 759 -1.36 12.72 20.17
N HIS A 760 -0.17 13.32 20.15
CA HIS A 760 0.05 14.57 19.43
C HIS A 760 -0.14 14.36 17.93
N PHE A 761 0.43 13.29 17.36
CA PHE A 761 0.32 12.94 15.95
C PHE A 761 -1.16 12.84 15.51
N PHE A 762 -1.96 12.02 16.17
CA PHE A 762 -3.37 11.86 15.77
C PHE A 762 -4.21 13.09 16.07
N LYS A 763 -4.05 13.67 17.25
CA LYS A 763 -4.86 14.80 17.68
C LYS A 763 -4.57 16.07 16.87
N VAL A 764 -3.30 16.32 16.55
CA VAL A 764 -2.89 17.58 15.90
C VAL A 764 -2.69 17.39 14.42
N GLU A 765 -1.79 16.52 13.99
CA GLU A 765 -1.39 16.45 12.59
C GLU A 765 -2.46 15.79 11.72
N VAL A 766 -2.95 14.62 12.15
CA VAL A 766 -4.04 13.92 11.45
C VAL A 766 -5.35 14.71 11.53
N GLY A 767 -5.67 15.24 12.72
CA GLY A 767 -6.90 16.01 12.94
C GLY A 767 -6.94 17.31 12.13
N LYS A 768 -5.80 17.93 11.85
CA LYS A 768 -5.69 19.13 11.00
C LYS A 768 -5.57 18.82 9.50
N LEU A 769 -5.62 17.56 9.11
CA LEU A 769 -5.43 17.14 7.71
C LEU A 769 -4.07 17.60 7.15
N ASN A 770 -2.99 17.41 7.92
CA ASN A 770 -1.63 17.68 7.48
C ASN A 770 -1.09 16.47 6.69
N TYR A 771 -1.56 16.29 5.45
CA TYR A 771 -1.21 15.15 4.61
C TYR A 771 0.30 14.98 4.38
N PRO A 772 1.10 16.02 4.09
CA PRO A 772 2.54 15.87 3.92
C PRO A 772 3.25 15.33 5.16
N TYR A 773 2.87 15.83 6.35
CA TYR A 773 3.46 15.36 7.60
C TYR A 773 3.08 13.90 7.89
N VAL A 774 1.81 13.55 7.67
CA VAL A 774 1.34 12.15 7.82
C VAL A 774 2.07 11.25 6.84
N CYS A 775 2.22 11.65 5.57
CA CYS A 775 2.99 10.93 4.56
C CYS A 775 4.42 10.67 5.03
N GLU A 776 5.13 11.70 5.50
CA GLU A 776 6.51 11.57 6.01
C GLU A 776 6.60 10.57 7.17
N LYS A 777 5.69 10.67 8.16
CA LYS A 777 5.72 9.82 9.38
C LYS A 777 5.20 8.39 9.16
N MET A 778 4.50 8.13 8.07
CA MET A 778 3.99 6.81 7.70
C MET A 778 4.80 6.16 6.59
N LYS A 779 5.90 6.77 6.15
CA LYS A 779 6.77 6.25 5.11
C LYS A 779 7.47 4.97 5.59
N LEU A 780 7.34 3.88 4.82
CA LEU A 780 7.92 2.58 5.16
C LEU A 780 9.42 2.49 4.89
N ILE A 781 9.92 3.26 3.93
CA ILE A 781 11.32 3.29 3.52
C ILE A 781 11.82 4.72 3.73
N GLU A 782 12.81 4.89 4.57
CA GLU A 782 13.47 6.18 4.75
C GLU A 782 14.40 6.45 3.54
N ASP A 783 14.02 7.38 2.66
CA ASP A 783 14.87 7.87 1.56
C ASP A 783 15.99 8.79 2.09
N GLY A 784 16.70 8.34 3.12
CA GLY A 784 17.78 9.14 3.73
C GLY A 784 19.02 9.29 2.87
N ARG A 785 19.05 8.72 1.67
CA ARG A 785 20.21 8.73 0.76
C ARG A 785 19.75 9.03 -0.65
N LYS A 786 20.32 10.05 -1.26
CA LYS A 786 20.19 10.25 -2.70
C LYS A 786 20.89 9.08 -3.40
N LEU A 787 20.11 8.20 -3.98
CA LEU A 787 20.57 7.14 -4.83
C LEU A 787 20.51 7.59 -6.29
N ILE A 788 21.44 7.09 -7.09
CA ILE A 788 21.43 7.21 -8.55
C ILE A 788 21.22 5.83 -9.16
N SER A 789 20.51 5.79 -10.26
CA SER A 789 20.31 4.59 -11.06
C SER A 789 21.35 4.54 -12.18
N VAL A 790 22.18 3.50 -12.22
CA VAL A 790 23.14 3.28 -13.28
C VAL A 790 22.69 2.10 -14.11
N TYR A 791 22.56 2.30 -15.40
CA TYR A 791 22.20 1.30 -16.38
C TYR A 791 23.45 0.79 -17.09
N PHE A 792 23.76 -0.50 -16.92
CA PHE A 792 24.87 -1.15 -17.60
C PHE A 792 24.36 -1.92 -18.82
N ALA A 793 24.66 -1.48 -20.04
CA ALA A 793 24.33 -2.21 -21.25
C ALA A 793 25.19 -3.47 -21.34
N ARG A 794 24.56 -4.62 -21.21
CA ARG A 794 25.16 -5.95 -21.31
C ARG A 794 24.17 -6.95 -21.86
N SER A 795 24.61 -8.12 -22.25
CA SER A 795 23.75 -9.21 -22.68
C SER A 795 23.40 -10.11 -21.48
N ILE A 796 22.11 -10.34 -21.23
CA ILE A 796 21.65 -11.19 -20.14
C ILE A 796 20.84 -12.35 -20.72
N GLN A 797 21.15 -13.57 -20.26
CA GLN A 797 20.37 -14.75 -20.60
C GLN A 797 19.09 -14.79 -19.76
N ALA A 798 17.93 -14.67 -20.39
CA ALA A 798 16.63 -14.78 -19.73
C ALA A 798 15.90 -16.02 -20.25
N GLY A 799 16.00 -17.14 -19.54
CA GLY A 799 15.48 -18.42 -20.02
C GLY A 799 16.15 -18.87 -21.33
N ASN A 800 15.37 -19.03 -22.39
CA ASN A 800 15.89 -19.40 -23.72
C ASN A 800 16.25 -18.21 -24.62
N ALA A 801 16.04 -16.97 -24.17
CA ALA A 801 16.32 -15.76 -24.93
C ALA A 801 17.49 -15.00 -24.36
N VAL A 802 18.26 -14.34 -25.22
CA VAL A 802 19.27 -13.35 -24.82
C VAL A 802 18.64 -11.98 -24.96
N ILE A 803 18.66 -11.18 -23.90
CA ILE A 803 18.20 -9.80 -23.92
C ILE A 803 19.43 -8.90 -23.98
N ASP A 804 19.49 -8.06 -25.00
CA ASP A 804 20.54 -7.07 -25.16
C ASP A 804 20.15 -5.76 -24.47
N GLY A 805 20.98 -5.29 -23.52
CA GLY A 805 20.72 -4.09 -22.75
C GLY A 805 20.80 -2.81 -23.58
N ALA A 806 21.62 -2.76 -24.61
CA ALA A 806 21.70 -1.61 -25.50
C ALA A 806 20.41 -1.45 -26.34
N ASP A 807 19.86 -2.57 -26.83
CA ASP A 807 18.59 -2.55 -27.57
C ASP A 807 17.43 -2.08 -26.68
N VAL A 808 17.37 -2.56 -25.43
CA VAL A 808 16.34 -2.13 -24.47
C VAL A 808 16.46 -0.64 -24.11
N TRP A 809 17.68 -0.11 -24.00
CA TRP A 809 17.91 1.31 -23.77
C TRP A 809 17.49 2.17 -24.96
N ASN A 810 17.82 1.76 -26.17
CA ASN A 810 17.45 2.45 -27.41
C ASN A 810 15.93 2.49 -27.58
N GLU A 811 15.23 1.39 -27.31
CA GLU A 811 13.77 1.35 -27.32
C GLU A 811 13.17 2.32 -26.31
N TYR A 812 13.72 2.39 -25.08
CA TYR A 812 13.30 3.36 -24.08
C TYR A 812 13.48 4.80 -24.54
N LYS A 813 14.60 5.10 -25.18
CA LYS A 813 14.92 6.43 -25.72
C LYS A 813 13.97 6.80 -26.85
N GLU A 814 13.72 5.91 -27.79
CA GLU A 814 12.78 6.11 -28.89
C GLU A 814 11.36 6.41 -28.37
N LEU A 815 10.89 5.71 -27.35
CA LEU A 815 9.58 5.96 -26.75
C LEU A 815 9.47 7.31 -26.07
N ILE A 816 10.56 7.83 -25.48
CA ILE A 816 10.57 9.14 -24.84
C ILE A 816 10.58 10.26 -25.90
N GLU A 817 11.36 10.08 -26.96
CA GLU A 817 11.62 11.09 -27.99
C GLU A 817 10.51 11.15 -29.06
N ASN A 818 9.71 10.09 -29.21
CA ASN A 818 8.68 10.01 -30.24
C ASN A 818 7.50 10.97 -29.96
N PRO A 819 7.31 12.04 -30.76
CA PRO A 819 6.23 12.99 -30.54
C PRO A 819 4.85 12.48 -30.99
N ASP A 820 4.80 11.42 -31.81
CA ASP A 820 3.57 10.92 -32.41
C ASP A 820 2.79 9.98 -31.50
N LEU A 821 3.42 9.50 -30.40
CA LEU A 821 2.76 8.63 -29.42
C LEU A 821 1.84 9.42 -28.49
N SER A 822 0.62 8.91 -28.29
CA SER A 822 -0.27 9.45 -27.26
C SER A 822 0.36 9.28 -25.86
N TYR A 823 -0.06 10.13 -24.90
CA TYR A 823 0.44 10.03 -23.51
C TYR A 823 0.21 8.63 -22.91
N SER A 824 -0.96 8.06 -23.16
CA SER A 824 -1.33 6.76 -22.59
C SER A 824 -0.54 5.61 -23.22
N GLU A 825 -0.39 5.61 -24.53
CA GLU A 825 0.42 4.64 -25.26
C GLU A 825 1.89 4.72 -24.82
N ARG A 826 2.46 5.92 -24.81
CA ARG A 826 3.83 6.15 -24.33
C ARG A 826 4.01 5.63 -22.91
N THR A 827 3.08 5.91 -22.01
CA THR A 827 3.17 5.49 -20.60
C THR A 827 3.14 3.98 -20.45
N VAL A 828 2.26 3.30 -21.19
CA VAL A 828 2.17 1.83 -21.17
C VAL A 828 3.45 1.20 -21.72
N ARG A 829 3.90 1.62 -22.91
CA ARG A 829 5.12 1.09 -23.54
C ARG A 829 6.38 1.38 -22.71
N ILE A 830 6.52 2.59 -22.16
CA ILE A 830 7.64 2.92 -21.26
C ILE A 830 7.62 2.01 -20.02
N HIS A 831 6.45 1.70 -19.48
CA HIS A 831 6.36 0.83 -18.32
C HIS A 831 6.84 -0.60 -18.64
N ASP A 832 6.48 -1.13 -19.80
CA ASP A 832 6.93 -2.43 -20.28
C ASP A 832 8.46 -2.46 -20.49
N VAL A 833 8.97 -1.48 -21.21
CA VAL A 833 10.44 -1.37 -21.43
C VAL A 833 11.18 -1.19 -20.09
N ARG A 834 10.67 -0.38 -19.16
CA ARG A 834 11.28 -0.22 -17.82
C ARG A 834 11.34 -1.53 -17.04
N SER A 835 10.40 -2.41 -17.21
CA SER A 835 10.46 -3.74 -16.59
C SER A 835 11.68 -4.53 -17.08
N ARG A 836 11.96 -4.48 -18.39
CA ARG A 836 13.17 -5.09 -18.97
C ARG A 836 14.44 -4.32 -18.56
N MET A 837 14.39 -3.00 -18.50
CA MET A 837 15.49 -2.16 -18.03
C MET A 837 15.94 -2.49 -16.60
N ASN A 838 15.02 -2.93 -15.72
CA ASN A 838 15.35 -3.27 -14.33
C ASN A 838 16.36 -4.41 -14.20
N MET A 839 16.55 -5.23 -15.24
CA MET A 839 17.59 -6.25 -15.29
C MET A 839 19.00 -5.65 -15.41
N PHE A 840 19.11 -4.42 -15.87
CA PHE A 840 20.35 -3.71 -16.19
C PHE A 840 20.64 -2.54 -15.25
N ILE A 841 19.64 -2.14 -14.40
CA ILE A 841 19.74 -1.00 -13.49
C ILE A 841 20.25 -1.44 -12.13
N TYR A 842 21.27 -0.74 -11.66
CA TYR A 842 21.89 -0.89 -10.35
C TYR A 842 21.83 0.42 -9.58
N GLN A 843 21.57 0.35 -8.28
CA GLN A 843 21.40 1.52 -7.42
C GLN A 843 22.70 1.83 -6.67
N PHE A 844 23.15 3.08 -6.75
CA PHE A 844 24.35 3.54 -6.07
C PHE A 844 24.09 4.86 -5.33
N LYS A 845 24.99 5.20 -4.40
CA LYS A 845 24.95 6.51 -3.75
C LYS A 845 25.36 7.62 -4.74
N GLU A 846 24.76 8.80 -4.60
CA GLU A 846 25.04 9.94 -5.50
C GLU A 846 26.51 10.36 -5.54
N ASN A 847 27.27 10.15 -4.45
CA ASN A 847 28.68 10.50 -4.39
C ASN A 847 29.57 9.76 -5.38
N ILE A 848 29.15 8.62 -5.92
CA ILE A 848 29.93 7.88 -6.90
C ILE A 848 29.89 8.48 -8.33
N LYS A 849 29.09 9.50 -8.57
CA LYS A 849 29.00 10.16 -9.87
C LYS A 849 30.35 10.63 -10.42
N SER A 850 31.27 11.01 -9.55
CA SER A 850 32.62 11.42 -9.95
C SER A 850 33.51 10.28 -10.42
N ASN A 851 33.13 9.04 -10.19
CA ASN A 851 33.98 7.84 -10.41
C ASN A 851 33.44 6.97 -11.55
N ILE A 852 32.30 7.32 -12.14
CA ILE A 852 31.67 6.58 -13.25
C ILE A 852 31.71 7.46 -14.50
N GLU A 853 32.23 6.91 -15.59
CA GLU A 853 32.08 7.52 -16.91
C GLU A 853 30.82 6.96 -17.55
N TRP A 854 29.82 7.81 -17.78
CA TRP A 854 28.57 7.46 -18.47
C TRP A 854 28.51 8.08 -19.85
N ASN A 855 27.87 7.39 -20.78
CA ASN A 855 27.74 7.82 -22.18
C ASN A 855 26.53 8.75 -22.35
N GLU A 856 25.42 8.45 -21.69
CA GLU A 856 24.16 9.21 -21.75
C GLU A 856 23.48 9.29 -20.36
N GLN A 857 22.57 10.25 -20.22
CA GLN A 857 21.71 10.37 -19.04
C GLN A 857 20.28 10.72 -19.48
N ILE A 858 19.30 9.95 -18.99
CA ILE A 858 17.88 10.25 -19.16
C ILE A 858 17.22 10.30 -17.77
N GLY A 859 16.77 11.47 -17.35
CA GLY A 859 16.24 11.69 -16.00
C GLY A 859 17.30 11.35 -14.94
N ASP A 860 16.97 10.42 -14.04
CA ASP A 860 17.84 9.98 -12.95
C ASP A 860 18.65 8.72 -13.29
N ILE A 861 18.62 8.24 -14.55
CA ILE A 861 19.31 7.03 -15.00
C ILE A 861 20.54 7.41 -15.81
N TYR A 862 21.70 6.90 -15.40
CA TYR A 862 23.00 7.06 -16.06
C TYR A 862 23.32 5.80 -16.87
N TYR A 863 23.50 5.93 -18.18
CA TYR A 863 23.73 4.83 -19.11
C TYR A 863 25.22 4.61 -19.38
N ILE A 864 25.68 3.38 -19.29
CA ILE A 864 27.02 2.91 -19.61
C ILE A 864 26.92 1.92 -20.75
N GLU A 865 27.50 2.26 -21.92
CA GLU A 865 27.45 1.47 -23.15
C GLU A 865 28.28 0.19 -23.03
N ASP A 866 29.51 0.29 -22.49
CA ASP A 866 30.41 -0.84 -22.28
C ASP A 866 30.14 -1.52 -20.91
N GLY A 867 28.89 -1.82 -20.62
CA GLY A 867 28.46 -2.33 -19.33
C GLY A 867 29.05 -3.70 -18.96
N GLU A 868 29.38 -4.55 -19.94
CA GLU A 868 30.03 -5.86 -19.73
C GLU A 868 31.36 -5.76 -18.98
N ASP A 869 32.13 -4.70 -19.20
CA ASP A 869 33.45 -4.53 -18.58
C ASP A 869 33.37 -4.43 -17.05
N TYR A 870 32.23 -4.01 -16.54
CA TYR A 870 31.97 -3.86 -15.10
C TYR A 870 31.58 -5.16 -14.39
N PHE A 871 31.50 -6.28 -15.12
CA PHE A 871 31.13 -7.58 -14.56
C PHE A 871 32.24 -8.62 -14.75
N ASP A 872 32.34 -9.55 -13.81
CA ASP A 872 33.21 -10.71 -13.95
C ASP A 872 32.57 -11.83 -14.78
N ASP A 873 33.31 -12.90 -15.05
CA ASP A 873 32.84 -14.05 -15.85
C ASP A 873 31.62 -14.77 -15.24
N ASN A 874 31.32 -14.53 -13.98
CA ASN A 874 30.13 -15.05 -13.26
C ASN A 874 28.99 -14.06 -13.24
N GLY A 875 29.10 -12.90 -13.91
CA GLY A 875 28.09 -11.85 -13.95
C GLY A 875 28.02 -10.99 -12.68
N VAL A 876 29.01 -11.06 -11.79
CA VAL A 876 29.10 -10.27 -10.58
C VAL A 876 29.74 -8.92 -10.85
N LEU A 877 29.12 -7.85 -10.35
CA LEU A 877 29.58 -6.47 -10.56
C LEU A 877 30.95 -6.21 -9.88
N LYS A 878 31.95 -5.82 -10.66
CA LYS A 878 33.31 -5.41 -10.20
C LYS A 878 33.23 -4.01 -9.58
N LYS A 879 32.95 -3.90 -8.31
CA LYS A 879 32.79 -2.62 -7.62
C LYS A 879 34.03 -1.79 -7.51
N GLU A 880 35.20 -2.40 -7.53
CA GLU A 880 36.51 -1.72 -7.58
C GLU A 880 36.64 -0.80 -8.80
N MET A 881 35.94 -1.05 -9.89
CA MET A 881 35.86 -0.18 -11.06
C MET A 881 34.96 1.04 -10.87
N ILE A 882 34.09 1.02 -9.86
CA ILE A 882 33.06 2.04 -9.65
C ILE A 882 33.36 2.92 -8.43
N VAL A 883 34.00 2.36 -7.39
CA VAL A 883 34.16 3.01 -6.08
C VAL A 883 35.63 3.04 -5.67
N ILE A 884 36.15 4.19 -5.26
CA ILE A 884 37.46 4.33 -4.63
C ILE A 884 37.42 3.72 -3.23
N ALA A 885 38.41 2.95 -2.84
CA ALA A 885 38.47 2.05 -1.68
C ALA A 885 38.09 2.69 -0.31
N ASP A 886 38.23 4.00 -0.14
CA ASP A 886 37.93 4.71 1.13
C ASP A 886 36.41 5.04 1.34
N GLU A 887 35.55 4.84 0.34
CA GLU A 887 34.10 5.17 0.41
C GLU A 887 33.18 3.95 0.61
N LEU A 888 33.76 2.78 0.79
CA LEU A 888 33.05 1.51 1.00
C LEU A 888 32.39 1.38 2.40
N PHE A 889 32.58 2.36 3.28
CA PHE A 889 32.00 2.33 4.60
C PHE A 889 30.61 2.99 4.65
N ILE A 890 29.57 2.20 4.45
CA ILE A 890 28.31 2.29 5.22
C ILE A 890 27.63 0.92 5.16
#